data_8ee5874812df64f7d4f170f41b39989f
#
_entry.id   8ee5874812df64f7d4f170f41b39989f
#
_cell.length_a   1.000
_cell.length_b   1.000
_cell.length_c   1.000
_cell.angle_alpha   90.00
_cell.angle_beta   90.00
_cell.angle_gamma   90.00
#
_symmetry.space_group_name_H-M   'P 1'
#
loop_
_entity.id
_entity.type
_entity.pdbx_description
1 polymer ?
#
loop_
_entity_poly.entity_id
_entity_poly.type
_entity_poly.pdbx_seq_one_letter_code
_entity_poly.pdbx_strand_id
1 'polypeptide(L)'
;MTIEFGTEILKSLPFFAGLSEEECRMLEGKYHISAYPKGALIYKYEDPPGAFYCVLSGRIAAYLKDEHGRNRFIDYLHRGQYFGIISLLTGEPHSVTAEAFNDSRLVIINREDFEALLEKIPRMGLELSRTLSRRLRSRDSVRKEVFETEIIAVMGLSPASGKTFYTANLAFSLRRETGKNILVVELRHKNKLHSMPAIFGFGGGYSELDLSEYRQSHGSDAARVIMKGREGLDFLCLNYSGTGGESAATVVDILSSLFCRYHYIILDLPLFNDRFVSGLLRQAQILHLVSGPSYAELRRTESFSTGLERDKSFSRENIKVIVNDYGYTRLRPEERSGVLGRDVFATLPGIRPPAEGLETEKNPATEYSRAVRRIARQSGGCTTGLALGVGFAYGLCHLGVLKVLEEERIPIDVISGSSMGGLIASLWVTGKSSEEILAIAGEFKDYTCAWKLIDLTFPLTGFIKGNKLYRFLKRHLGNKTFKDVKLPLKIVASDIRRKEARVLDSGSLVDAIMTSCSMPGIFRPFMSRGDILLDGGIAHPLPVEVLVQSGARRIIAVNVTPSRDTLSRGLERAQEKIAGAQLKRSALARFVSNRLSLNILDLIFSSVEYMQSELARKESALADVVINPDTSGLFWLDLHRAAEFSQRGERETRRHLQQIRDLAGN
;
A
#
# COMPACT_ATOMS: atom_id res chain seq x y z
N MET A 1 -11.41 -17.25 35.58
CA MET A 1 -11.04 -16.51 36.80
C MET A 1 -11.84 -15.20 36.76
N THR A 2 -12.99 -15.21 37.43
CA THR A 2 -13.94 -14.08 37.49
C THR A 2 -13.37 -13.08 38.50
N ILE A 3 -12.91 -11.92 38.02
CA ILE A 3 -12.43 -10.87 38.91
C ILE A 3 -13.62 -9.94 39.13
N GLU A 4 -14.12 -9.85 40.36
CA GLU A 4 -15.07 -8.81 40.78
C GLU A 4 -14.35 -7.45 40.75
N PHE A 5 -14.57 -6.71 39.68
CA PHE A 5 -14.15 -5.33 39.62
C PHE A 5 -15.31 -4.43 40.07
N GLY A 6 -15.04 -3.49 40.97
CA GLY A 6 -16.02 -2.58 41.52
C GLY A 6 -16.73 -1.72 40.49
N THR A 7 -17.87 -1.17 40.87
CA THR A 7 -18.78 -0.29 40.07
C THR A 7 -18.11 0.91 39.39
N GLU A 8 -16.93 1.31 39.87
CA GLU A 8 -16.15 2.42 39.28
C GLU A 8 -15.70 2.19 37.84
N ILE A 9 -15.40 0.93 37.46
CA ILE A 9 -15.00 0.59 36.08
C ILE A 9 -16.19 0.76 35.14
N LEU A 10 -17.40 0.38 35.57
CA LEU A 10 -18.60 0.58 34.76
C LEU A 10 -18.88 2.07 34.53
N LYS A 11 -18.74 2.90 35.57
CA LYS A 11 -18.91 4.37 35.46
C LYS A 11 -17.93 5.03 34.49
N SER A 12 -16.79 4.39 34.21
CA SER A 12 -15.83 4.87 33.20
C SER A 12 -16.30 4.64 31.76
N LEU A 13 -17.34 3.85 31.54
CA LEU A 13 -17.90 3.58 30.21
C LEU A 13 -19.10 4.51 29.95
N PRO A 14 -19.17 5.18 28.79
CA PRO A 14 -20.21 6.16 28.47
C PRO A 14 -21.63 5.68 28.66
N PHE A 15 -21.90 4.41 28.41
CA PHE A 15 -23.21 3.80 28.54
C PHE A 15 -23.69 3.75 30.01
N PHE A 16 -22.76 3.58 30.95
CA PHE A 16 -23.04 3.46 32.38
C PHE A 16 -22.69 4.73 33.17
N ALA A 17 -22.04 5.73 32.54
CA ALA A 17 -21.51 6.92 33.23
C ALA A 17 -22.58 7.79 33.89
N GLY A 18 -23.84 7.72 33.42
CA GLY A 18 -24.96 8.51 33.96
C GLY A 18 -25.75 7.82 35.07
N LEU A 19 -25.35 6.61 35.51
CA LEU A 19 -26.06 5.86 36.52
C LEU A 19 -25.77 6.37 37.94
N SER A 20 -26.81 6.43 38.76
CA SER A 20 -26.70 6.72 40.22
C SER A 20 -25.99 5.57 40.95
N GLU A 21 -25.61 5.79 42.21
CA GLU A 21 -25.02 4.73 43.01
C GLU A 21 -25.99 3.55 43.29
N GLU A 22 -27.29 3.85 43.44
CA GLU A 22 -28.31 2.83 43.61
C GLU A 22 -28.49 2.01 42.32
N GLU A 23 -28.53 2.67 41.18
CA GLU A 23 -28.61 2.02 39.86
C GLU A 23 -27.37 1.16 39.58
N CYS A 24 -26.19 1.61 40.01
CA CYS A 24 -24.95 0.81 39.90
C CYS A 24 -24.98 -0.44 40.79
N ARG A 25 -25.55 -0.35 41.98
CA ARG A 25 -25.74 -1.55 42.87
C ARG A 25 -26.68 -2.57 42.24
N MET A 26 -27.67 -2.15 41.44
CA MET A 26 -28.56 -3.08 40.72
C MET A 26 -27.82 -3.90 39.63
N LEU A 27 -26.66 -3.43 39.18
CA LEU A 27 -25.80 -4.14 38.22
C LEU A 27 -24.89 -5.19 38.90
N GLU A 28 -24.68 -5.11 40.23
CA GLU A 28 -23.84 -6.06 40.96
C GLU A 28 -24.39 -7.48 40.79
N GLY A 29 -23.48 -8.40 40.42
CA GLY A 29 -23.82 -9.81 40.20
C GLY A 29 -24.54 -10.10 38.85
N LYS A 30 -24.92 -9.06 38.05
CA LYS A 30 -25.63 -9.21 36.78
C LYS A 30 -24.74 -9.05 35.55
N TYR A 31 -23.48 -8.75 35.74
CA TYR A 31 -22.50 -8.70 34.66
C TYR A 31 -21.26 -9.51 35.02
N HIS A 32 -20.53 -9.90 34.00
CA HIS A 32 -19.19 -10.44 34.14
C HIS A 32 -18.26 -9.86 33.10
N ILE A 33 -16.96 -9.88 33.39
CA ILE A 33 -15.93 -9.42 32.44
C ILE A 33 -15.21 -10.64 31.90
N SER A 34 -15.23 -10.77 30.55
CA SER A 34 -14.54 -11.82 29.84
C SER A 34 -13.43 -11.27 28.97
N ALA A 35 -12.30 -11.98 28.95
CA ALA A 35 -11.18 -11.66 28.07
C ALA A 35 -11.23 -12.52 26.81
N TYR A 36 -11.07 -11.87 25.66
CA TYR A 36 -11.04 -12.48 24.34
C TYR A 36 -9.70 -12.20 23.70
N PRO A 37 -8.87 -13.23 23.43
CA PRO A 37 -7.63 -13.06 22.68
C PRO A 37 -7.93 -12.66 21.23
N LYS A 38 -6.96 -12.03 20.57
CA LYS A 38 -7.03 -11.67 19.15
C LYS A 38 -7.49 -12.84 18.30
N GLY A 39 -8.49 -12.61 17.43
CA GLY A 39 -9.09 -13.63 16.57
C GLY A 39 -10.14 -14.52 17.25
N ALA A 40 -10.45 -14.31 18.54
CA ALA A 40 -11.51 -15.04 19.20
C ALA A 40 -12.89 -14.56 18.76
N LEU A 41 -13.76 -15.50 18.40
CA LEU A 41 -15.15 -15.20 18.05
C LEU A 41 -15.98 -14.95 19.31
N ILE A 42 -16.78 -13.89 19.31
CA ILE A 42 -17.76 -13.59 20.37
C ILE A 42 -19.08 -14.25 20.00
N TYR A 43 -19.54 -14.04 18.77
CA TYR A 43 -20.68 -14.73 18.14
C TYR A 43 -20.55 -14.70 16.62
N LYS A 44 -21.27 -15.58 15.94
CA LYS A 44 -21.30 -15.67 14.48
C LYS A 44 -22.58 -15.07 13.91
N TYR A 45 -22.55 -14.76 12.62
CA TYR A 45 -23.75 -14.51 11.83
C TYR A 45 -24.76 -15.66 12.01
N GLU A 46 -26.03 -15.33 12.24
CA GLU A 46 -27.14 -16.27 12.51
C GLU A 46 -27.10 -16.96 13.88
N ASP A 47 -26.15 -16.70 14.75
CA ASP A 47 -26.22 -17.19 16.14
C ASP A 47 -27.39 -16.51 16.88
N PRO A 48 -28.07 -17.22 17.81
CA PRO A 48 -29.13 -16.64 18.63
C PRO A 48 -28.59 -15.58 19.58
N PRO A 49 -29.37 -14.52 19.88
CA PRO A 49 -28.93 -13.46 20.77
C PRO A 49 -28.92 -13.93 22.25
N GLY A 50 -27.74 -13.99 22.85
CA GLY A 50 -27.56 -14.47 24.22
C GLY A 50 -27.25 -13.40 25.26
N ALA A 51 -26.66 -12.28 24.86
CA ALA A 51 -26.17 -11.27 25.80
C ALA A 51 -26.01 -9.88 25.15
N PHE A 52 -25.95 -8.87 26.00
CA PHE A 52 -25.43 -7.54 25.69
C PHE A 52 -23.94 -7.50 25.93
N TYR A 53 -23.20 -6.90 25.01
CA TYR A 53 -21.75 -6.78 25.05
C TYR A 53 -21.33 -5.31 25.03
N CYS A 54 -20.46 -4.89 25.95
CA CYS A 54 -19.83 -3.57 25.94
C CYS A 54 -18.30 -3.71 26.00
N VAL A 55 -17.62 -2.99 25.11
CA VAL A 55 -16.15 -3.06 25.04
C VAL A 55 -15.53 -2.29 26.20
N LEU A 56 -14.85 -3.00 27.09
CA LEU A 56 -14.09 -2.42 28.20
C LEU A 56 -12.69 -2.00 27.74
N SER A 57 -12.02 -2.85 26.97
CA SER A 57 -10.72 -2.55 26.36
C SER A 57 -10.52 -3.38 25.09
N GLY A 58 -9.64 -2.94 24.22
CA GLY A 58 -9.40 -3.56 22.92
C GLY A 58 -10.37 -3.08 21.83
N ARG A 59 -10.52 -3.91 20.79
CA ARG A 59 -11.39 -3.62 19.62
C ARG A 59 -12.09 -4.90 19.15
N ILE A 60 -13.33 -4.74 18.72
CA ILE A 60 -14.13 -5.82 18.15
C ILE A 60 -14.44 -5.48 16.70
N ALA A 61 -14.18 -6.39 15.79
CA ALA A 61 -14.56 -6.29 14.39
C ALA A 61 -15.92 -6.95 14.16
N ALA A 62 -16.84 -6.23 13.54
CA ALA A 62 -18.12 -6.74 13.07
C ALA A 62 -18.06 -6.89 11.55
N TYR A 63 -18.28 -8.10 11.02
CA TYR A 63 -18.17 -8.36 9.58
C TYR A 63 -19.18 -9.39 9.08
N LEU A 64 -19.38 -9.39 7.76
CA LEU A 64 -20.06 -10.43 6.99
C LEU A 64 -19.06 -11.11 6.06
N LYS A 65 -19.29 -12.38 5.73
CA LYS A 65 -18.55 -13.06 4.66
C LYS A 65 -19.20 -12.77 3.31
N ASP A 66 -18.38 -12.40 2.31
CA ASP A 66 -18.83 -12.25 0.94
C ASP A 66 -19.04 -13.65 0.26
N GLU A 67 -19.55 -13.66 -0.97
CA GLU A 67 -19.77 -14.86 -1.78
C GLU A 67 -18.49 -15.68 -2.01
N HIS A 68 -17.33 -15.08 -1.82
CA HIS A 68 -16.00 -15.72 -1.96
C HIS A 68 -15.39 -16.11 -0.60
N GLY A 69 -16.15 -16.00 0.50
CA GLY A 69 -15.71 -16.32 1.86
C GLY A 69 -14.77 -15.28 2.49
N ARG A 70 -14.58 -14.11 1.89
CA ARG A 70 -13.75 -13.02 2.43
C ARG A 70 -14.54 -12.17 3.40
N ASN A 71 -13.89 -11.69 4.45
CA ASN A 71 -14.52 -10.84 5.46
C ASN A 71 -14.77 -9.43 4.88
N ARG A 72 -16.05 -9.04 4.80
CA ARG A 72 -16.46 -7.67 4.53
C ARG A 72 -16.75 -6.99 5.86
N PHE A 73 -15.84 -6.17 6.34
CA PHE A 73 -15.97 -5.44 7.58
C PHE A 73 -17.09 -4.39 7.48
N ILE A 74 -17.92 -4.36 8.52
CA ILE A 74 -19.08 -3.45 8.64
C ILE A 74 -18.75 -2.34 9.63
N ASP A 75 -18.12 -2.67 10.78
CA ASP A 75 -17.81 -1.72 11.84
C ASP A 75 -16.67 -2.25 12.73
N TYR A 76 -15.97 -1.31 13.38
CA TYR A 76 -15.01 -1.60 14.45
C TYR A 76 -15.49 -0.94 15.73
N LEU A 77 -15.68 -1.75 16.76
CA LEU A 77 -16.21 -1.32 18.05
C LEU A 77 -15.07 -1.10 19.04
N HIS A 78 -15.07 0.06 19.67
CA HIS A 78 -14.03 0.53 20.59
C HIS A 78 -14.54 0.63 22.02
N ARG A 79 -13.64 0.94 22.96
CA ARG A 79 -13.99 1.13 24.39
C ARG A 79 -15.24 2.00 24.55
N GLY A 80 -16.16 1.52 25.38
CA GLY A 80 -17.42 2.19 25.69
C GLY A 80 -18.53 2.01 24.65
N GLN A 81 -18.21 1.42 23.48
CA GLN A 81 -19.23 1.03 22.51
C GLN A 81 -19.79 -0.34 22.85
N TYR A 82 -21.04 -0.56 22.49
CA TYR A 82 -21.75 -1.80 22.76
C TYR A 82 -22.38 -2.37 21.50
N PHE A 83 -22.62 -3.69 21.51
CA PHE A 83 -23.11 -4.46 20.37
C PHE A 83 -23.94 -5.67 20.82
N GLY A 84 -24.52 -6.39 19.85
CA GLY A 84 -25.44 -7.49 20.13
C GLY A 84 -26.87 -7.00 20.49
N ILE A 85 -27.03 -5.71 20.75
CA ILE A 85 -28.26 -5.12 21.28
C ILE A 85 -29.46 -5.20 20.31
N ILE A 86 -29.24 -5.04 19.00
CA ILE A 86 -30.35 -5.08 18.02
C ILE A 86 -31.00 -6.46 18.06
N SER A 87 -30.20 -7.51 17.90
CA SER A 87 -30.67 -8.90 17.96
C SER A 87 -31.30 -9.24 19.31
N LEU A 88 -30.73 -8.68 20.40
CA LEU A 88 -31.23 -8.91 21.75
C LEU A 88 -32.65 -8.30 21.92
N LEU A 89 -32.89 -7.10 21.42
CA LEU A 89 -34.19 -6.39 21.52
C LEU A 89 -35.23 -6.93 20.53
N THR A 90 -34.81 -7.38 19.34
CA THR A 90 -35.74 -7.91 18.31
C THR A 90 -36.03 -9.39 18.50
N GLY A 91 -35.16 -10.12 19.23
CA GLY A 91 -35.23 -11.56 19.30
C GLY A 91 -34.72 -12.28 18.05
N GLU A 92 -34.26 -11.53 17.02
CA GLU A 92 -33.76 -12.08 15.79
C GLU A 92 -32.28 -12.53 15.91
N PRO A 93 -31.83 -13.51 15.13
CA PRO A 93 -30.42 -13.91 15.09
C PRO A 93 -29.46 -12.76 14.78
N HIS A 94 -28.18 -12.91 15.13
CA HIS A 94 -27.16 -11.92 14.85
C HIS A 94 -26.98 -11.69 13.33
N SER A 95 -27.04 -10.44 12.90
CA SER A 95 -26.89 -10.03 11.50
C SER A 95 -25.43 -9.90 11.03
N VAL A 96 -24.47 -10.05 11.94
CA VAL A 96 -23.01 -9.96 11.66
C VAL A 96 -22.25 -10.94 12.55
N THR A 97 -21.03 -11.29 12.14
CA THR A 97 -20.07 -11.99 13.00
C THR A 97 -19.27 -10.95 13.78
N ALA A 98 -19.10 -11.17 15.09
CA ALA A 98 -18.27 -10.35 15.96
C ALA A 98 -17.03 -11.13 16.42
N GLU A 99 -15.85 -10.55 16.21
CA GLU A 99 -14.56 -11.14 16.49
C GLU A 99 -13.63 -10.14 17.20
N ALA A 100 -12.83 -10.59 18.14
CA ALA A 100 -11.82 -9.77 18.79
C ALA A 100 -10.70 -9.43 17.81
N PHE A 101 -10.64 -8.17 17.36
CA PHE A 101 -9.64 -7.69 16.40
C PHE A 101 -8.23 -7.63 17.00
N ASN A 102 -8.16 -7.38 18.30
CA ASN A 102 -6.98 -7.50 19.15
C ASN A 102 -7.40 -8.07 20.51
N ASP A 103 -6.44 -8.31 21.44
CA ASP A 103 -6.81 -8.77 22.79
C ASP A 103 -7.78 -7.77 23.41
N SER A 104 -8.98 -8.24 23.75
CA SER A 104 -10.10 -7.41 24.17
C SER A 104 -10.72 -7.91 25.47
N ARG A 105 -11.29 -7.00 26.25
CA ARG A 105 -12.12 -7.33 27.40
C ARG A 105 -13.51 -6.75 27.21
N LEU A 106 -14.51 -7.56 27.50
CA LEU A 106 -15.92 -7.19 27.34
C LEU A 106 -16.64 -7.28 28.69
N VAL A 107 -17.48 -6.31 28.95
CA VAL A 107 -18.55 -6.41 29.93
C VAL A 107 -19.70 -7.12 29.23
N ILE A 108 -20.18 -8.21 29.83
CA ILE A 108 -21.22 -9.07 29.29
C ILE A 108 -22.37 -9.10 30.30
N ILE A 109 -23.60 -8.83 29.82
CA ILE A 109 -24.82 -8.93 30.59
C ILE A 109 -25.73 -9.91 29.83
N ASN A 110 -26.13 -11.01 30.49
CA ASN A 110 -27.00 -12.00 29.89
C ASN A 110 -28.36 -11.39 29.57
N ARG A 111 -29.07 -11.98 28.60
CA ARG A 111 -30.36 -11.48 28.09
C ARG A 111 -31.37 -11.18 29.19
N GLU A 112 -31.62 -12.15 30.07
CA GLU A 112 -32.60 -12.05 31.15
C GLU A 112 -32.26 -10.91 32.12
N ASP A 113 -31.00 -10.80 32.54
CA ASP A 113 -30.52 -9.72 33.40
C ASP A 113 -30.60 -8.36 32.72
N PHE A 114 -30.30 -8.29 31.42
CA PHE A 114 -30.34 -7.05 30.65
C PHE A 114 -31.77 -6.53 30.48
N GLU A 115 -32.73 -7.41 30.17
CA GLU A 115 -34.16 -7.08 30.07
C GLU A 115 -34.68 -6.59 31.42
N ALA A 116 -34.35 -7.29 32.52
CA ALA A 116 -34.73 -6.88 33.87
C ALA A 116 -34.12 -5.53 34.33
N LEU A 117 -32.88 -5.22 33.83
CA LEU A 117 -32.23 -3.94 34.12
C LEU A 117 -32.85 -2.80 33.31
N LEU A 118 -33.28 -3.03 32.07
CA LEU A 118 -33.97 -2.03 31.25
C LEU A 118 -35.31 -1.61 31.86
N GLU A 119 -36.04 -2.54 32.46
CA GLU A 119 -37.28 -2.25 33.15
C GLU A 119 -37.07 -1.39 34.39
N LYS A 120 -36.00 -1.69 35.16
CA LYS A 120 -35.69 -1.05 36.45
C LYS A 120 -34.92 0.27 36.30
N ILE A 121 -34.19 0.46 35.21
CA ILE A 121 -33.32 1.62 34.96
C ILE A 121 -33.71 2.28 33.63
N PRO A 122 -34.75 3.13 33.60
CA PRO A 122 -35.27 3.75 32.36
C PRO A 122 -34.20 4.57 31.60
N ARG A 123 -33.20 5.09 32.30
CA ARG A 123 -32.04 5.79 31.69
C ARG A 123 -31.28 4.95 30.70
N MET A 124 -31.12 3.65 30.96
CA MET A 124 -30.45 2.73 30.02
C MET A 124 -31.23 2.66 28.69
N GLY A 125 -32.57 2.57 28.75
CA GLY A 125 -33.43 2.60 27.57
C GLY A 125 -33.32 3.90 26.77
N LEU A 126 -33.24 5.04 27.46
CA LEU A 126 -33.08 6.35 26.82
C LEU A 126 -31.73 6.47 26.11
N GLU A 127 -30.63 5.99 26.72
CA GLU A 127 -29.29 6.02 26.10
C GLU A 127 -29.20 5.07 24.90
N LEU A 128 -29.86 3.92 24.97
CA LEU A 128 -30.02 3.03 23.82
C LEU A 128 -30.74 3.72 22.66
N SER A 129 -31.88 4.34 22.92
CA SER A 129 -32.66 5.05 21.92
C SER A 129 -31.88 6.19 21.27
N ARG A 130 -31.12 6.96 22.05
CA ARG A 130 -30.24 8.02 21.54
C ARG A 130 -29.14 7.46 20.63
N THR A 131 -28.54 6.37 21.00
CA THR A 131 -27.44 5.77 20.23
C THR A 131 -27.94 5.11 18.95
N LEU A 132 -29.07 4.39 19.00
CA LEU A 132 -29.71 3.84 17.81
C LEU A 132 -30.15 4.94 16.83
N SER A 133 -30.72 6.03 17.34
CA SER A 133 -31.10 7.20 16.51
C SER A 133 -29.87 7.85 15.85
N ARG A 134 -28.73 7.97 16.57
CA ARG A 134 -27.48 8.46 15.98
C ARG A 134 -26.95 7.52 14.89
N ARG A 135 -27.00 6.20 15.12
CA ARG A 135 -26.57 5.18 14.12
C ARG A 135 -27.45 5.19 12.87
N LEU A 136 -28.76 5.37 13.00
CA LEU A 136 -29.67 5.50 11.87
C LEU A 136 -29.37 6.76 11.05
N ARG A 137 -29.21 7.92 11.68
CA ARG A 137 -28.85 9.17 10.99
C ARG A 137 -27.48 9.11 10.30
N SER A 138 -26.53 8.34 10.83
CA SER A 138 -25.20 8.19 10.22
C SER A 138 -25.20 7.26 9.00
N ARG A 139 -26.21 6.43 8.78
CA ARG A 139 -26.36 5.60 7.58
C ARG A 139 -26.79 6.39 6.34
N ASP A 140 -27.51 7.52 6.53
CA ASP A 140 -27.99 8.38 5.44
C ASP A 140 -26.93 9.38 4.93
N SER A 141 -25.84 9.58 5.66
CA SER A 141 -24.72 10.41 5.21
C SER A 141 -23.71 9.57 4.47
N VAL A 142 -23.52 9.87 3.18
CA VAL A 142 -22.48 9.39 2.25
C VAL A 142 -21.20 8.99 2.99
N ARG A 143 -20.79 7.71 2.82
CA ARG A 143 -19.49 7.10 3.19
C ARG A 143 -18.70 7.92 4.21
N LYS A 144 -19.03 7.81 5.49
CA LYS A 144 -18.07 8.16 6.53
C LYS A 144 -16.95 7.14 6.44
N GLU A 145 -15.74 7.60 6.15
CA GLU A 145 -14.56 6.81 6.46
C GLU A 145 -14.68 6.39 7.91
N VAL A 146 -14.76 5.08 8.15
CA VAL A 146 -14.75 4.53 9.50
C VAL A 146 -13.43 4.99 10.11
N PHE A 147 -13.50 5.77 11.20
CA PHE A 147 -12.30 6.24 11.89
C PHE A 147 -11.61 5.04 12.52
N GLU A 148 -10.67 4.46 11.81
CA GLU A 148 -9.91 3.30 12.25
C GLU A 148 -8.53 3.75 12.76
N THR A 149 -8.23 3.42 14.02
CA THR A 149 -6.89 3.59 14.55
C THR A 149 -6.04 2.39 14.20
N GLU A 150 -4.97 2.58 13.46
CA GLU A 150 -3.99 1.54 13.14
C GLU A 150 -2.81 1.62 14.12
N ILE A 151 -2.45 0.47 14.72
CA ILE A 151 -1.31 0.37 15.64
C ILE A 151 -0.15 -0.29 14.91
N ILE A 152 0.96 0.44 14.79
CA ILE A 152 2.22 -0.03 14.22
C ILE A 152 3.20 -0.26 15.37
N ALA A 153 3.60 -1.49 15.61
CA ALA A 153 4.68 -1.79 16.57
C ALA A 153 6.03 -1.71 15.86
N VAL A 154 7.01 -1.07 16.49
CA VAL A 154 8.39 -1.03 16.03
C VAL A 154 9.28 -1.69 17.06
N MET A 155 10.02 -2.70 16.66
CA MET A 155 10.88 -3.48 17.53
C MET A 155 12.23 -3.75 16.89
N GLY A 156 13.30 -3.73 17.68
CA GLY A 156 14.63 -4.19 17.30
C GLY A 156 15.09 -5.30 18.21
N LEU A 157 15.78 -6.30 17.68
CA LEU A 157 16.26 -7.46 18.45
C LEU A 157 17.72 -7.35 18.89
N SER A 158 18.38 -6.25 18.54
CA SER A 158 19.76 -5.94 18.90
C SER A 158 19.85 -4.52 19.46
N PRO A 159 20.73 -4.28 20.48
CA PRO A 159 21.04 -2.92 20.89
C PRO A 159 21.54 -2.09 19.72
N ALA A 160 21.24 -0.80 19.72
CA ALA A 160 21.65 0.14 18.68
C ALA A 160 21.20 -0.23 17.24
N SER A 161 20.13 -1.03 17.08
CA SER A 161 19.54 -1.30 15.76
C SER A 161 19.03 -0.04 15.04
N GLY A 162 18.98 1.11 15.72
CA GLY A 162 18.47 2.37 15.19
C GLY A 162 16.94 2.50 15.22
N LYS A 163 16.22 1.56 15.89
CA LYS A 163 14.77 1.51 15.88
C LYS A 163 14.10 2.81 16.33
N THR A 164 14.55 3.42 17.44
CA THR A 164 13.93 4.64 17.99
C THR A 164 14.08 5.83 17.04
N PHE A 165 15.26 5.98 16.42
CA PHE A 165 15.50 7.00 15.41
C PHE A 165 14.63 6.74 14.16
N TYR A 166 14.53 5.49 13.72
CA TYR A 166 13.62 5.09 12.66
C TYR A 166 12.16 5.40 13.02
N THR A 167 11.71 5.03 14.22
CA THR A 167 10.33 5.28 14.68
C THR A 167 9.97 6.76 14.63
N ALA A 168 10.87 7.64 15.09
CA ALA A 168 10.67 9.07 15.05
C ALA A 168 10.53 9.61 13.61
N ASN A 169 11.43 9.19 12.73
CA ASN A 169 11.40 9.59 11.32
C ASN A 169 10.20 8.99 10.56
N LEU A 170 9.78 7.76 10.92
CA LEU A 170 8.57 7.14 10.39
C LEU A 170 7.33 7.94 10.79
N ALA A 171 7.20 8.29 12.07
CA ALA A 171 6.06 9.04 12.58
C ALA A 171 5.90 10.39 11.89
N PHE A 172 7.02 11.15 11.78
CA PHE A 172 7.02 12.42 11.07
C PHE A 172 6.65 12.25 9.58
N SER A 173 7.24 11.26 8.92
CA SER A 173 6.93 10.99 7.52
C SER A 173 5.49 10.55 7.32
N LEU A 174 4.96 9.68 8.19
CA LEU A 174 3.59 9.19 8.12
C LEU A 174 2.59 10.35 8.31
N ARG A 175 2.87 11.27 9.26
CA ARG A 175 2.07 12.47 9.44
C ARG A 175 2.05 13.34 8.17
N ARG A 176 3.22 13.56 7.58
CA ARG A 176 3.37 14.38 6.38
C ARG A 176 2.69 13.77 5.15
N GLU A 177 2.85 12.45 4.93
CA GLU A 177 2.32 11.76 3.75
C GLU A 177 0.80 11.54 3.82
N THR A 178 0.24 11.36 5.05
CA THR A 178 -1.18 11.04 5.24
C THR A 178 -2.03 12.24 5.67
N GLY A 179 -1.43 13.28 6.25
CA GLY A 179 -2.15 14.38 6.87
C GLY A 179 -2.92 14.01 8.16
N LYS A 180 -2.80 12.75 8.63
CA LYS A 180 -3.61 12.20 9.73
C LYS A 180 -2.90 12.34 11.09
N ASN A 181 -3.68 12.45 12.19
CA ASN A 181 -3.12 12.56 13.54
C ASN A 181 -2.42 11.27 13.97
N ILE A 182 -1.23 11.41 14.55
CA ILE A 182 -0.36 10.31 14.97
C ILE A 182 0.02 10.48 16.43
N LEU A 183 -0.02 9.37 17.17
CA LEU A 183 0.54 9.27 18.52
C LEU A 183 1.75 8.33 18.48
N VAL A 184 2.88 8.80 18.96
CA VAL A 184 4.04 7.95 19.23
C VAL A 184 4.08 7.61 20.71
N VAL A 185 4.15 6.32 21.02
CA VAL A 185 4.26 5.83 22.40
C VAL A 185 5.62 5.19 22.58
N GLU A 186 6.50 5.83 23.36
CA GLU A 186 7.79 5.27 23.72
C GLU A 186 7.69 4.55 25.04
N LEU A 187 7.95 3.23 25.04
CA LEU A 187 7.99 2.41 26.25
C LEU A 187 9.43 2.19 26.69
N ARG A 188 9.74 2.61 27.92
CA ARG A 188 11.07 2.47 28.52
C ARG A 188 10.99 1.88 29.93
N HIS A 189 12.04 1.15 30.30
CA HIS A 189 12.24 0.80 31.69
C HIS A 189 12.54 2.09 32.50
N LYS A 190 11.91 2.25 33.67
CA LYS A 190 11.99 3.46 34.50
C LYS A 190 13.40 3.98 34.80
N ASN A 191 14.41 3.10 34.70
CA ASN A 191 15.82 3.46 34.90
C ASN A 191 16.50 3.93 33.60
N LYS A 192 15.77 4.12 32.50
CA LYS A 192 16.31 4.56 31.20
C LYS A 192 15.60 5.82 30.75
N LEU A 193 16.37 6.81 30.32
CA LEU A 193 15.83 8.05 29.75
C LEU A 193 15.12 7.79 28.43
N HIS A 194 14.04 8.53 28.20
CA HIS A 194 13.37 8.58 26.91
C HIS A 194 14.21 9.35 25.89
N SER A 195 14.32 8.83 24.67
CA SER A 195 15.10 9.43 23.60
C SER A 195 14.27 10.21 22.58
N MET A 196 12.98 9.88 22.47
CA MET A 196 12.06 10.58 21.55
C MET A 196 11.96 12.08 21.83
N PRO A 197 11.79 12.55 23.09
CA PRO A 197 11.72 13.99 23.36
C PRO A 197 12.92 14.76 22.83
N ALA A 198 14.13 14.22 22.97
CA ALA A 198 15.35 14.85 22.45
C ALA A 198 15.37 14.90 20.92
N ILE A 199 14.96 13.80 20.25
CA ILE A 199 14.91 13.73 18.76
C ILE A 199 13.93 14.76 18.21
N PHE A 200 12.80 15.00 18.90
CA PHE A 200 11.79 15.98 18.50
C PHE A 200 12.03 17.40 19.02
N GLY A 201 13.15 17.63 19.71
CA GLY A 201 13.55 18.95 20.18
C GLY A 201 12.79 19.46 21.40
N PHE A 202 12.15 18.56 22.18
CA PHE A 202 11.63 18.89 23.50
C PHE A 202 12.81 19.01 24.48
N GLY A 203 13.29 20.22 24.72
CA GLY A 203 14.38 20.48 25.69
C GLY A 203 13.90 20.26 27.12
N GLY A 204 14.59 19.43 27.90
CA GLY A 204 14.63 19.42 29.36
C GLY A 204 13.35 19.20 30.19
N GLY A 205 12.17 19.34 29.62
CA GLY A 205 10.91 19.19 30.36
C GLY A 205 9.87 18.37 29.54
N TYR A 206 9.84 17.07 29.75
CA TYR A 206 8.79 16.20 29.18
C TYR A 206 8.05 15.46 30.30
N SER A 207 6.78 15.16 30.04
CA SER A 207 5.93 14.42 30.96
C SER A 207 6.06 12.92 30.72
N GLU A 208 6.22 12.17 31.78
CA GLU A 208 6.26 10.70 31.77
C GLU A 208 5.09 10.13 32.58
N LEU A 209 4.61 8.98 32.21
CA LEU A 209 3.58 8.24 32.94
C LEU A 209 4.16 6.91 33.41
N ASP A 210 4.24 6.71 34.72
CA ASP A 210 4.60 5.43 35.31
C ASP A 210 3.36 4.50 35.32
N LEU A 211 3.49 3.31 34.73
CA LEU A 211 2.39 2.36 34.64
C LEU A 211 1.91 1.86 36.01
N SER A 212 2.79 1.85 37.01
CA SER A 212 2.44 1.47 38.40
C SER A 212 1.55 2.52 39.07
N GLU A 213 1.85 3.83 38.83
CA GLU A 213 1.07 4.95 39.36
C GLU A 213 -0.29 5.09 38.68
N TYR A 214 -0.34 4.90 37.37
CA TYR A 214 -1.58 4.92 36.60
C TYR A 214 -2.60 3.91 37.10
N ARG A 215 -2.15 2.71 37.48
CA ARG A 215 -3.00 1.66 38.03
C ARG A 215 -3.56 2.01 39.42
N GLN A 216 -2.77 2.70 40.26
CA GLN A 216 -3.18 3.12 41.58
C GLN A 216 -4.17 4.29 41.57
N SER A 217 -4.06 5.17 40.57
CA SER A 217 -4.92 6.36 40.44
C SER A 217 -6.26 6.10 39.75
N HIS A 218 -6.70 4.85 39.62
CA HIS A 218 -7.98 4.44 39.00
C HIS A 218 -8.22 5.03 37.59
N GLY A 219 -7.14 5.22 36.83
CA GLY A 219 -7.25 5.64 35.42
C GLY A 219 -7.36 7.15 35.26
N SER A 220 -6.50 7.92 35.97
CA SER A 220 -6.30 9.34 35.66
C SER A 220 -6.09 9.49 34.14
N ASP A 221 -6.74 10.49 33.57
CA ASP A 221 -6.83 10.67 32.11
C ASP A 221 -5.42 10.71 31.48
N ALA A 222 -5.00 9.61 30.84
CA ALA A 222 -3.72 9.50 30.15
C ALA A 222 -3.55 10.63 29.10
N ALA A 223 -4.65 11.21 28.65
CA ALA A 223 -4.65 12.34 27.73
C ALA A 223 -3.99 13.59 28.32
N ARG A 224 -3.93 13.74 29.65
CA ARG A 224 -3.29 14.89 30.29
C ARG A 224 -1.77 14.86 30.23
N VAL A 225 -1.18 13.67 30.07
CA VAL A 225 0.26 13.46 30.01
C VAL A 225 0.79 13.46 28.57
N ILE A 226 -0.11 13.47 27.59
CA ILE A 226 0.27 13.52 26.17
C ILE A 226 0.91 14.88 25.85
N MET A 227 2.14 14.82 25.40
CA MET A 227 2.86 15.98 24.89
C MET A 227 2.37 16.29 23.48
N LYS A 228 1.88 17.50 23.31
CA LYS A 228 1.44 18.01 22.02
C LYS A 228 2.63 18.42 21.18
N GLY A 229 2.84 17.74 20.08
CA GLY A 229 3.87 18.07 19.12
C GLY A 229 3.36 18.98 18.00
N ARG A 230 4.19 19.20 17.01
CA ARG A 230 3.85 20.03 15.85
C ARG A 230 2.85 19.30 14.94
N GLU A 231 1.88 20.02 14.39
CA GLU A 231 1.00 19.58 13.30
C GLU A 231 0.20 18.29 13.53
N GLY A 232 -0.08 17.89 14.80
CA GLY A 232 -0.85 16.68 15.09
C GLY A 232 0.00 15.41 15.19
N LEU A 233 1.29 15.54 15.47
CA LEU A 233 2.19 14.48 15.87
C LEU A 233 2.43 14.59 17.38
N ASP A 234 1.77 13.75 18.15
CA ASP A 234 1.78 13.78 19.61
C ASP A 234 2.62 12.64 20.21
N PHE A 235 3.07 12.79 21.46
CA PHE A 235 3.96 11.84 22.13
C PHE A 235 3.45 11.45 23.50
N LEU A 236 3.67 10.19 23.86
CA LEU A 236 3.39 9.65 25.18
C LEU A 236 4.60 8.80 25.62
N CYS A 237 5.23 9.21 26.73
CA CYS A 237 6.32 8.48 27.34
C CYS A 237 5.79 7.61 28.48
N LEU A 238 5.94 6.29 28.37
CA LEU A 238 5.49 5.31 29.36
C LEU A 238 6.68 4.61 30.00
N ASN A 239 6.71 4.63 31.33
CA ASN A 239 7.70 3.93 32.14
C ASN A 239 7.13 2.63 32.71
N TYR A 240 7.90 1.54 32.65
CA TYR A 240 7.58 0.28 33.28
C TYR A 240 8.74 -0.20 34.17
N SER A 241 8.44 -0.92 35.26
CA SER A 241 9.43 -1.38 36.20
C SER A 241 9.99 -2.79 35.94
N GLY A 242 9.33 -3.57 35.07
CA GLY A 242 9.76 -4.93 34.72
C GLY A 242 9.51 -5.98 35.84
N THR A 243 8.94 -5.57 36.95
CA THR A 243 8.52 -6.46 38.02
C THR A 243 7.16 -7.05 37.66
N GLY A 244 7.06 -8.33 37.37
CA GLY A 244 5.95 -9.08 36.77
C GLY A 244 4.49 -8.80 37.18
N GLY A 245 4.21 -7.72 37.89
CA GLY A 245 2.88 -7.24 38.27
C GLY A 245 2.30 -6.18 37.29
N GLU A 246 3.11 -5.60 36.42
CA GLU A 246 2.64 -4.66 35.39
C GLU A 246 2.08 -5.45 34.24
N SER A 247 0.82 -5.23 33.95
CA SER A 247 0.18 -5.98 32.91
C SER A 247 0.16 -5.18 31.61
N ALA A 248 0.38 -5.84 30.48
CA ALA A 248 0.09 -5.29 29.17
C ALA A 248 -1.35 -4.73 29.10
N ALA A 249 -2.26 -5.24 29.93
CA ALA A 249 -3.62 -4.74 30.05
C ALA A 249 -3.69 -3.25 30.44
N THR A 250 -2.79 -2.76 31.30
CA THR A 250 -2.76 -1.32 31.65
C THR A 250 -2.46 -0.45 30.42
N VAL A 251 -1.48 -0.85 29.60
CA VAL A 251 -1.16 -0.12 28.35
C VAL A 251 -2.32 -0.25 27.36
N VAL A 252 -2.95 -1.41 27.27
CA VAL A 252 -4.15 -1.62 26.42
C VAL A 252 -5.29 -0.70 26.84
N ASP A 253 -5.51 -0.52 28.14
CA ASP A 253 -6.53 0.39 28.67
C ASP A 253 -6.20 1.85 28.28
N ILE A 254 -4.94 2.27 28.43
CA ILE A 254 -4.46 3.58 27.99
C ILE A 254 -4.70 3.76 26.49
N LEU A 255 -4.22 2.83 25.66
CA LEU A 255 -4.37 2.91 24.21
C LEU A 255 -5.85 2.94 23.80
N SER A 256 -6.68 2.12 24.47
CA SER A 256 -8.13 2.05 24.18
C SER A 256 -8.84 3.36 24.48
N SER A 257 -8.39 4.15 25.46
CA SER A 257 -8.93 5.48 25.75
C SER A 257 -8.56 6.53 24.69
N LEU A 258 -7.53 6.24 23.89
CA LEU A 258 -6.98 7.15 22.86
C LEU A 258 -7.43 6.78 21.43
N PHE A 259 -8.07 5.63 21.25
CA PHE A 259 -8.70 5.29 19.99
C PHE A 259 -9.73 6.37 19.60
N CYS A 260 -9.96 6.57 18.34
CA CYS A 260 -10.78 7.66 17.79
C CYS A 260 -10.19 9.09 17.92
N ARG A 261 -9.02 9.27 18.56
CA ARG A 261 -8.30 10.55 18.57
C ARG A 261 -7.14 10.56 17.57
N TYR A 262 -6.53 9.39 17.33
CA TYR A 262 -5.38 9.20 16.44
C TYR A 262 -5.68 8.15 15.38
N HIS A 263 -5.30 8.42 14.15
CA HIS A 263 -5.43 7.45 13.05
C HIS A 263 -4.31 6.41 13.12
N TYR A 264 -3.15 6.82 13.59
CA TYR A 264 -2.01 5.92 13.78
C TYR A 264 -1.47 6.04 15.19
N ILE A 265 -1.18 4.91 15.82
CA ILE A 265 -0.43 4.82 17.07
C ILE A 265 0.81 4.00 16.78
N ILE A 266 1.99 4.60 16.96
CA ILE A 266 3.27 3.93 16.73
C ILE A 266 3.88 3.59 18.09
N LEU A 267 4.09 2.30 18.36
CA LEU A 267 4.67 1.81 19.61
C LEU A 267 6.17 1.56 19.42
N ASP A 268 7.04 2.34 20.07
CA ASP A 268 8.47 2.06 20.18
C ASP A 268 8.70 1.07 21.33
N LEU A 269 8.77 -0.23 21.01
CA LEU A 269 8.83 -1.30 21.98
C LEU A 269 10.27 -1.55 22.48
N PRO A 270 10.45 -1.93 23.75
CA PRO A 270 11.76 -2.30 24.29
C PRO A 270 12.31 -3.59 23.66
N LEU A 271 13.61 -3.84 23.90
CA LEU A 271 14.37 -4.94 23.30
C LEU A 271 13.96 -6.34 23.81
N PHE A 272 13.28 -6.41 24.97
CA PHE A 272 13.02 -7.67 25.65
C PHE A 272 11.73 -8.31 25.16
N ASN A 273 11.80 -9.61 24.88
CA ASN A 273 10.64 -10.45 24.55
C ASN A 273 10.17 -11.16 25.82
N ASP A 274 9.46 -10.44 26.66
CA ASP A 274 8.76 -10.98 27.82
C ASP A 274 7.24 -11.03 27.59
N ARG A 275 6.50 -11.51 28.58
CA ARG A 275 5.02 -11.59 28.52
C ARG A 275 4.38 -10.21 28.32
N PHE A 276 5.02 -9.15 28.84
CA PHE A 276 4.55 -7.79 28.72
C PHE A 276 4.63 -7.31 27.28
N VAL A 277 5.80 -7.41 26.64
CA VAL A 277 6.01 -7.03 25.24
C VAL A 277 5.16 -7.88 24.30
N SER A 278 5.05 -9.19 24.56
CA SER A 278 4.19 -10.09 23.78
C SER A 278 2.71 -9.67 23.85
N GLY A 279 2.23 -9.21 25.01
CA GLY A 279 0.88 -8.67 25.18
C GLY A 279 0.66 -7.40 24.35
N LEU A 280 1.66 -6.52 24.26
CA LEU A 280 1.58 -5.29 23.45
C LEU A 280 1.65 -5.58 21.96
N LEU A 281 2.48 -6.53 21.55
CA LEU A 281 2.56 -6.96 20.15
C LEU A 281 1.20 -7.43 19.62
N ARG A 282 0.40 -8.14 20.43
CA ARG A 282 -0.95 -8.58 20.05
C ARG A 282 -1.93 -7.43 19.78
N GLN A 283 -1.63 -6.22 20.27
CA GLN A 283 -2.45 -5.03 19.96
C GLN A 283 -2.17 -4.46 18.59
N ALA A 284 -0.99 -4.70 18.03
CA ALA A 284 -0.57 -4.13 16.75
C ALA A 284 -1.13 -4.92 15.55
N GLN A 285 -1.42 -4.20 14.48
CA GLN A 285 -1.79 -4.74 13.18
C GLN A 285 -0.56 -5.01 12.33
N ILE A 286 0.42 -4.12 12.39
CA ILE A 286 1.67 -4.18 11.63
C ILE A 286 2.84 -4.18 12.61
N LEU A 287 3.81 -5.04 12.35
CA LEU A 287 5.07 -5.10 13.09
C LEU A 287 6.24 -4.74 12.17
N HIS A 288 6.93 -3.67 12.48
CA HIS A 288 8.21 -3.31 11.87
C HIS A 288 9.35 -3.88 12.72
N LEU A 289 10.04 -4.88 12.19
CA LEU A 289 11.25 -5.43 12.81
C LEU A 289 12.48 -4.76 12.21
N VAL A 290 13.15 -3.92 13.00
CA VAL A 290 14.38 -3.23 12.60
C VAL A 290 15.58 -4.11 12.95
N SER A 291 16.27 -4.61 11.94
CA SER A 291 17.44 -5.47 12.04
C SER A 291 18.69 -4.75 11.56
N GLY A 292 19.83 -5.04 12.17
CA GLY A 292 21.11 -4.72 11.55
C GLY A 292 21.41 -5.66 10.38
N PRO A 293 22.45 -5.35 9.58
CA PRO A 293 22.76 -6.06 8.34
C PRO A 293 23.61 -7.32 8.54
N SER A 294 24.06 -7.62 9.75
CA SER A 294 24.92 -8.78 10.02
C SER A 294 24.16 -10.10 9.99
N TYR A 295 24.85 -11.18 9.66
CA TYR A 295 24.27 -12.53 9.63
C TYR A 295 23.61 -12.91 10.96
N ALA A 296 24.25 -12.59 12.09
CA ALA A 296 23.75 -12.91 13.42
C ALA A 296 22.44 -12.17 13.75
N GLU A 297 22.34 -10.89 13.37
CA GLU A 297 21.14 -10.07 13.58
C GLU A 297 19.99 -10.54 12.69
N LEU A 298 20.27 -10.83 11.42
CA LEU A 298 19.28 -11.36 10.49
C LEU A 298 18.73 -12.71 10.95
N ARG A 299 19.58 -13.61 11.45
CA ARG A 299 19.14 -14.91 12.01
C ARG A 299 18.27 -14.76 13.25
N ARG A 300 18.62 -13.84 14.16
CA ARG A 300 17.75 -13.53 15.31
C ARG A 300 16.39 -13.02 14.85
N THR A 301 16.37 -12.15 13.85
CA THR A 301 15.15 -11.58 13.27
C THR A 301 14.30 -12.66 12.59
N GLU A 302 14.93 -13.59 11.88
CA GLU A 302 14.28 -14.76 11.27
C GLU A 302 13.62 -15.65 12.34
N SER A 303 14.40 -16.08 13.33
CA SER A 303 13.89 -16.94 14.42
C SER A 303 12.71 -16.28 15.16
N PHE A 304 12.83 -15.00 15.47
CA PHE A 304 11.77 -14.27 16.16
C PHE A 304 10.51 -14.14 15.32
N SER A 305 10.65 -13.75 14.06
CA SER A 305 9.50 -13.59 13.15
C SER A 305 8.79 -14.92 12.88
N THR A 306 9.56 -16.01 12.73
CA THR A 306 9.00 -17.36 12.55
C THR A 306 8.28 -17.84 13.80
N GLY A 307 8.77 -17.49 14.99
CA GLY A 307 8.07 -17.73 16.26
C GLY A 307 6.70 -17.06 16.30
N LEU A 308 6.62 -15.77 15.96
CA LEU A 308 5.36 -15.01 15.93
C LEU A 308 4.34 -15.56 14.90
N GLU A 309 4.81 -16.06 13.78
CA GLU A 309 3.96 -16.72 12.77
C GLU A 309 3.41 -18.06 13.30
N ARG A 310 4.27 -18.87 13.94
CA ARG A 310 3.89 -20.16 14.52
C ARG A 310 2.84 -20.00 15.61
N ASP A 311 3.00 -18.99 16.47
CA ASP A 311 2.07 -18.66 17.54
C ASP A 311 0.81 -17.95 17.03
N LYS A 312 0.69 -17.73 15.71
CA LYS A 312 -0.41 -17.00 15.07
C LYS A 312 -0.63 -15.57 15.60
N SER A 313 0.37 -14.99 16.24
CA SER A 313 0.32 -13.60 16.75
C SER A 313 0.33 -12.59 15.60
N PHE A 314 1.05 -12.91 14.52
CA PHE A 314 1.10 -12.13 13.28
C PHE A 314 1.06 -13.04 12.05
N SER A 315 0.40 -12.59 11.01
CA SER A 315 0.57 -13.16 9.67
C SER A 315 1.91 -12.71 9.08
N ARG A 316 2.49 -13.53 8.19
CA ARG A 316 3.75 -13.23 7.50
C ARG A 316 3.74 -11.86 6.83
N GLU A 317 2.60 -11.48 6.25
CA GLU A 317 2.40 -10.23 5.52
C GLU A 317 2.44 -8.99 6.42
N ASN A 318 2.06 -9.14 7.69
CA ASN A 318 2.01 -8.05 8.66
C ASN A 318 3.33 -7.85 9.41
N ILE A 319 4.32 -8.73 9.20
CA ILE A 319 5.68 -8.56 9.72
C ILE A 319 6.54 -7.96 8.61
N LYS A 320 6.96 -6.70 8.77
CA LYS A 320 7.79 -5.94 7.85
C LYS A 320 9.22 -5.89 8.39
N VAL A 321 10.14 -6.64 7.76
CA VAL A 321 11.56 -6.62 8.16
C VAL A 321 12.26 -5.47 7.47
N ILE A 322 12.83 -4.57 8.26
CA ILE A 322 13.56 -3.38 7.81
C ILE A 322 15.02 -3.56 8.19
N VAL A 323 15.90 -3.58 7.20
CA VAL A 323 17.33 -3.68 7.43
C VAL A 323 17.94 -2.28 7.48
N ASN A 324 18.50 -1.92 8.64
CA ASN A 324 19.25 -0.68 8.80
C ASN A 324 20.72 -0.95 8.44
N ASP A 325 21.15 -0.45 7.28
CA ASP A 325 22.44 -0.78 6.69
C ASP A 325 23.53 0.18 7.14
N TYR A 326 24.28 -0.22 8.16
CA TYR A 326 25.40 0.58 8.69
C TYR A 326 26.66 0.56 7.80
N GLY A 327 26.61 -0.13 6.64
CA GLY A 327 27.72 -0.20 5.72
C GLY A 327 28.87 -1.13 6.11
N TYR A 328 28.72 -1.91 7.18
CA TYR A 328 29.79 -2.82 7.69
C TYR A 328 29.60 -4.30 7.31
N THR A 329 28.62 -4.61 6.47
CA THR A 329 28.36 -6.01 6.11
C THR A 329 28.80 -6.31 4.68
N ARG A 330 29.29 -7.54 4.47
CA ARG A 330 29.60 -8.08 3.14
C ARG A 330 28.42 -8.81 2.49
N LEU A 331 27.28 -8.96 3.20
CA LEU A 331 26.12 -9.68 2.68
C LEU A 331 25.40 -8.83 1.62
N ARG A 332 25.25 -9.42 0.43
CA ARG A 332 24.45 -8.84 -0.65
C ARG A 332 22.95 -8.88 -0.30
N PRO A 333 22.12 -8.02 -0.91
CA PRO A 333 20.68 -8.02 -0.67
C PRO A 333 20.00 -9.39 -0.80
N GLU A 334 20.40 -10.19 -1.80
CA GLU A 334 19.90 -11.55 -2.03
C GLU A 334 20.24 -12.52 -0.90
N GLU A 335 21.46 -12.44 -0.39
CA GLU A 335 21.94 -13.26 0.73
C GLU A 335 21.18 -12.91 2.02
N ARG A 336 20.84 -11.62 2.21
CA ARG A 336 20.02 -11.16 3.36
C ARG A 336 18.62 -11.79 3.34
N SER A 337 17.96 -11.78 2.18
CA SER A 337 16.65 -12.44 2.01
C SER A 337 16.73 -13.95 2.20
N GLY A 338 17.82 -14.59 1.75
CA GLY A 338 18.09 -16.00 1.98
C GLY A 338 18.22 -16.36 3.46
N VAL A 339 18.93 -15.54 4.24
CA VAL A 339 19.08 -15.72 5.70
C VAL A 339 17.75 -15.52 6.44
N LEU A 340 16.94 -14.54 6.01
CA LEU A 340 15.65 -14.23 6.62
C LEU A 340 14.53 -15.21 6.22
N GLY A 341 14.73 -16.01 5.16
CA GLY A 341 13.66 -16.85 4.59
C GLY A 341 12.47 -16.06 4.05
N ARG A 342 12.64 -14.74 3.87
CA ARG A 342 11.64 -13.79 3.35
C ARG A 342 12.29 -12.59 2.69
N ASP A 343 11.55 -11.86 1.89
CA ASP A 343 12.05 -10.62 1.31
C ASP A 343 12.22 -9.53 2.38
N VAL A 344 13.28 -8.73 2.21
CA VAL A 344 13.49 -7.52 3.02
C VAL A 344 12.46 -6.49 2.56
N PHE A 345 11.62 -6.02 3.49
CA PHE A 345 10.60 -5.02 3.19
C PHE A 345 11.21 -3.70 2.74
N ALA A 346 12.23 -3.24 3.46
CA ALA A 346 13.01 -2.05 3.10
C ALA A 346 14.42 -2.11 3.67
N THR A 347 15.36 -1.48 2.97
CA THR A 347 16.71 -1.22 3.47
C THR A 347 16.86 0.28 3.71
N LEU A 348 17.29 0.64 4.91
CA LEU A 348 17.63 2.00 5.29
C LEU A 348 19.12 2.20 5.13
N PRO A 349 19.57 3.09 4.23
CA PRO A 349 20.99 3.42 4.11
C PRO A 349 21.52 4.00 5.41
N GLY A 350 22.78 3.69 5.74
CA GLY A 350 23.42 4.23 6.92
C GLY A 350 23.54 5.77 6.87
N ILE A 351 23.24 6.41 7.98
CA ILE A 351 23.41 7.85 8.14
C ILE A 351 24.73 8.09 8.85
N ARG A 352 25.50 9.08 8.41
CA ARG A 352 26.70 9.51 9.12
C ARG A 352 26.30 10.16 10.45
N PRO A 353 26.85 9.72 11.60
CA PRO A 353 26.47 10.24 12.91
C PRO A 353 27.01 11.67 13.16
N PRO A 354 26.35 12.43 14.09
CA PRO A 354 24.99 12.21 14.56
C PRO A 354 24.03 13.18 13.87
N ALA A 355 22.98 12.67 13.27
CA ALA A 355 21.86 13.53 12.89
C ALA A 355 21.14 13.97 14.18
N GLU A 356 21.38 15.19 14.63
CA GLU A 356 20.56 15.81 15.66
C GLU A 356 19.18 16.10 15.10
N GLY A 357 18.14 15.51 15.69
CA GLY A 357 16.73 15.70 15.29
C GLY A 357 16.28 14.76 14.16
N LEU A 358 15.26 15.18 13.42
CA LEU A 358 14.62 14.38 12.39
C LEU A 358 15.33 14.50 11.03
N GLU A 359 15.94 13.41 10.56
CA GLU A 359 16.63 13.40 9.26
C GLU A 359 15.66 13.66 8.11
N THR A 360 14.44 13.08 8.19
CA THR A 360 13.41 13.24 7.15
C THR A 360 12.85 14.66 7.04
N GLU A 361 12.98 15.47 8.10
CA GLU A 361 12.63 16.90 8.12
C GLU A 361 13.79 17.74 7.58
N LYS A 362 14.99 17.56 8.15
CA LYS A 362 16.18 18.38 7.85
C LYS A 362 16.75 18.11 6.46
N ASN A 363 16.77 16.83 6.06
CA ASN A 363 17.40 16.36 4.83
C ASN A 363 16.46 15.47 4.00
N PRO A 364 15.34 15.99 3.46
CA PRO A 364 14.31 15.18 2.79
C PRO A 364 14.80 14.53 1.49
N ALA A 365 15.90 14.98 0.92
CA ALA A 365 16.47 14.48 -0.32
C ALA A 365 17.45 13.30 -0.14
N THR A 366 17.82 12.93 1.10
CA THR A 366 18.71 11.79 1.34
C THR A 366 18.04 10.47 0.98
N GLU A 367 18.86 9.46 0.68
CA GLU A 367 18.35 8.12 0.39
C GLU A 367 17.60 7.53 1.60
N TYR A 368 18.09 7.79 2.82
CA TYR A 368 17.41 7.39 4.04
C TYR A 368 16.01 8.02 4.13
N SER A 369 15.91 9.34 3.97
CA SER A 369 14.63 10.06 4.03
C SER A 369 13.65 9.57 2.99
N ARG A 370 14.10 9.33 1.76
CA ARG A 370 13.27 8.74 0.69
C ARG A 370 12.79 7.33 1.04
N ALA A 371 13.66 6.49 1.63
CA ALA A 371 13.28 5.14 2.06
C ALA A 371 12.23 5.18 3.18
N VAL A 372 12.42 6.01 4.21
CA VAL A 372 11.45 6.14 5.31
C VAL A 372 10.11 6.71 4.83
N ARG A 373 10.12 7.73 3.96
CA ARG A 373 8.89 8.27 3.36
C ARG A 373 8.13 7.23 2.55
N ARG A 374 8.83 6.37 1.78
CA ARG A 374 8.20 5.26 1.07
C ARG A 374 7.54 4.27 2.04
N ILE A 375 8.24 3.88 3.11
CA ILE A 375 7.67 3.01 4.15
C ILE A 375 6.44 3.68 4.77
N ALA A 376 6.49 4.98 5.04
CA ALA A 376 5.37 5.74 5.57
C ALA A 376 4.16 5.70 4.62
N ARG A 377 4.36 5.92 3.31
CA ARG A 377 3.25 5.82 2.33
C ARG A 377 2.67 4.41 2.23
N GLN A 378 3.52 3.38 2.30
CA GLN A 378 3.06 1.99 2.30
C GLN A 378 2.24 1.68 3.56
N SER A 379 2.74 2.08 4.74
CA SER A 379 2.03 1.89 6.00
C SER A 379 0.77 2.77 6.10
N GLY A 380 0.79 3.96 5.52
CA GLY A 380 -0.34 4.88 5.50
C GLY A 380 -1.38 4.62 4.41
N GLY A 381 -1.21 3.55 3.62
CA GLY A 381 -2.12 3.23 2.53
C GLY A 381 -2.24 4.32 1.47
N CYS A 382 -1.18 5.13 1.24
CA CYS A 382 -1.17 6.24 0.29
C CYS A 382 -0.06 6.10 -0.77
N THR A 383 0.23 4.86 -1.16
CA THR A 383 1.21 4.54 -2.19
C THR A 383 0.79 5.04 -3.56
N THR A 384 1.74 5.66 -4.29
CA THR A 384 1.52 6.19 -5.63
C THR A 384 2.05 5.21 -6.68
N GLY A 385 1.16 4.77 -7.56
CA GLY A 385 1.46 3.92 -8.70
C GLY A 385 1.54 4.70 -10.00
N LEU A 386 2.45 4.31 -10.90
CA LEU A 386 2.56 4.86 -12.25
C LEU A 386 2.34 3.74 -13.27
N ALA A 387 1.29 3.85 -14.08
CA ALA A 387 1.01 2.93 -15.18
C ALA A 387 1.48 3.51 -16.50
N LEU A 388 2.39 2.83 -17.20
CA LEU A 388 2.86 3.18 -18.53
C LEU A 388 2.25 2.24 -19.59
N GLY A 389 1.42 2.79 -20.45
CA GLY A 389 0.70 2.04 -21.48
C GLY A 389 1.56 1.60 -22.67
N VAL A 390 0.97 0.75 -23.50
CA VAL A 390 1.51 0.35 -24.81
C VAL A 390 1.54 1.54 -25.77
N GLY A 391 2.34 1.45 -26.86
CA GLY A 391 2.26 2.49 -27.88
C GLY A 391 3.40 2.51 -28.90
N PHE A 392 4.24 1.51 -29.05
CA PHE A 392 5.40 1.57 -29.97
C PHE A 392 6.14 2.90 -29.83
N ALA A 393 6.36 3.64 -30.95
CA ALA A 393 7.02 4.95 -30.89
C ALA A 393 6.22 5.99 -30.09
N TYR A 394 4.88 5.91 -30.03
CA TYR A 394 4.07 6.78 -29.14
C TYR A 394 4.48 6.64 -27.68
N GLY A 395 4.95 5.44 -27.27
CA GLY A 395 5.47 5.21 -25.92
C GLY A 395 6.65 6.11 -25.54
N LEU A 396 7.35 6.71 -26.49
CA LEU A 396 8.41 7.70 -26.22
C LEU A 396 7.87 8.98 -25.54
N CYS A 397 6.56 9.23 -25.58
CA CYS A 397 5.92 10.27 -24.77
C CYS A 397 6.11 10.03 -23.25
N HIS A 398 6.24 8.76 -22.83
CA HIS A 398 6.52 8.43 -21.41
C HIS A 398 7.79 9.11 -20.91
N LEU A 399 8.78 9.37 -21.77
CA LEU A 399 10.03 10.05 -21.39
C LEU A 399 9.77 11.47 -20.92
N GLY A 400 8.90 12.21 -21.62
CA GLY A 400 8.51 13.55 -21.19
C GLY A 400 7.71 13.56 -19.88
N VAL A 401 6.87 12.54 -19.69
CA VAL A 401 6.16 12.37 -18.41
C VAL A 401 7.16 12.12 -17.28
N LEU A 402 8.06 11.16 -17.45
CA LEU A 402 9.09 10.84 -16.45
C LEU A 402 9.96 12.04 -16.13
N LYS A 403 10.34 12.84 -17.13
CA LYS A 403 11.11 14.08 -16.94
C LYS A 403 10.40 15.03 -15.97
N VAL A 404 9.11 15.31 -16.19
CA VAL A 404 8.35 16.19 -15.30
C VAL A 404 8.23 15.60 -13.89
N LEU A 405 7.96 14.30 -13.77
CA LEU A 405 7.89 13.64 -12.46
C LEU A 405 9.23 13.69 -11.71
N GLU A 406 10.37 13.59 -12.42
CA GLU A 406 11.72 13.75 -11.85
C GLU A 406 11.98 15.18 -11.38
N GLU A 407 11.72 16.19 -12.25
CA GLU A 407 11.92 17.62 -11.95
C GLU A 407 11.08 18.05 -10.75
N GLU A 408 9.82 17.64 -10.71
CA GLU A 408 8.86 17.99 -9.66
C GLU A 408 8.96 17.09 -8.42
N ARG A 409 9.87 16.11 -8.43
CA ARG A 409 10.11 15.16 -7.35
C ARG A 409 8.85 14.43 -6.88
N ILE A 410 7.95 14.12 -7.82
CA ILE A 410 6.72 13.39 -7.53
C ILE A 410 7.10 11.97 -7.05
N PRO A 411 6.65 11.56 -5.86
CA PRO A 411 6.98 10.24 -5.34
C PRO A 411 6.21 9.15 -6.08
N ILE A 412 6.95 8.21 -6.68
CA ILE A 412 6.39 6.99 -7.27
C ILE A 412 6.87 5.80 -6.41
N ASP A 413 5.94 4.94 -5.99
CA ASP A 413 6.23 3.81 -5.11
C ASP A 413 6.23 2.46 -5.83
N VAL A 414 5.44 2.34 -6.89
CA VAL A 414 5.33 1.15 -7.74
C VAL A 414 5.04 1.56 -9.17
N ILE A 415 5.59 0.85 -10.12
CA ILE A 415 5.36 1.11 -11.54
C ILE A 415 4.90 -0.15 -12.27
N SER A 416 3.93 -0.02 -13.14
CA SER A 416 3.52 -1.06 -14.08
C SER A 416 3.73 -0.60 -15.51
N GLY A 417 4.06 -1.53 -16.39
CA GLY A 417 4.26 -1.21 -17.80
C GLY A 417 3.87 -2.36 -18.72
N SER A 418 3.35 -2.01 -19.88
CA SER A 418 3.02 -2.95 -20.94
C SER A 418 3.77 -2.56 -22.22
N SER A 419 4.40 -3.54 -22.88
CA SER A 419 5.17 -3.34 -24.12
C SER A 419 6.22 -2.22 -24.00
N MET A 420 6.13 -1.16 -24.80
CA MET A 420 7.04 -0.01 -24.74
C MET A 420 7.04 0.66 -23.35
N GLY A 421 5.87 0.74 -22.69
CA GLY A 421 5.79 1.23 -21.32
C GLY A 421 6.60 0.39 -20.34
N GLY A 422 6.58 -0.94 -20.50
CA GLY A 422 7.41 -1.87 -19.71
C GLY A 422 8.90 -1.70 -19.97
N LEU A 423 9.30 -1.47 -21.22
CA LEU A 423 10.68 -1.20 -21.61
C LEU A 423 11.19 0.10 -20.96
N ILE A 424 10.48 1.20 -21.12
CA ILE A 424 10.85 2.51 -20.55
C ILE A 424 10.88 2.46 -19.04
N ALA A 425 9.85 1.86 -18.41
CA ALA A 425 9.81 1.64 -16.97
C ALA A 425 11.06 0.89 -16.48
N SER A 426 11.45 -0.19 -17.16
CA SER A 426 12.62 -1.00 -16.79
C SER A 426 13.93 -0.21 -16.83
N LEU A 427 14.12 0.60 -17.85
CA LEU A 427 15.29 1.47 -17.95
C LEU A 427 15.30 2.50 -16.82
N TRP A 428 14.16 3.09 -16.52
CA TRP A 428 14.02 4.11 -15.49
C TRP A 428 14.25 3.57 -14.08
N VAL A 429 13.60 2.46 -13.72
CA VAL A 429 13.75 1.88 -12.37
C VAL A 429 15.13 1.30 -12.10
N THR A 430 15.92 1.01 -13.16
CA THR A 430 17.33 0.62 -13.01
C THR A 430 18.27 1.79 -12.76
N GLY A 431 17.72 3.01 -12.69
CA GLY A 431 18.42 4.22 -12.27
C GLY A 431 18.85 5.15 -13.40
N LYS A 432 18.45 4.90 -14.63
CA LYS A 432 18.64 5.85 -15.72
C LYS A 432 17.65 7.00 -15.62
N SER A 433 18.10 8.23 -15.88
CA SER A 433 17.21 9.38 -15.98
C SER A 433 16.41 9.37 -17.28
N SER A 434 15.32 10.12 -17.31
CA SER A 434 14.52 10.32 -18.54
C SER A 434 15.38 10.85 -19.71
N GLU A 435 16.36 11.72 -19.44
CA GLU A 435 17.29 12.25 -20.43
C GLU A 435 18.26 11.18 -20.94
N GLU A 436 18.79 10.33 -20.08
CA GLU A 436 19.65 9.20 -20.49
C GLU A 436 18.86 8.21 -21.36
N ILE A 437 17.59 7.95 -21.04
CA ILE A 437 16.74 7.07 -21.85
C ILE A 437 16.41 7.72 -23.19
N LEU A 438 16.17 9.03 -23.21
CA LEU A 438 15.97 9.79 -24.45
C LEU A 438 17.21 9.76 -25.36
N ALA A 439 18.42 9.83 -24.76
CA ALA A 439 19.67 9.68 -25.51
C ALA A 439 19.82 8.28 -26.13
N ILE A 440 19.39 7.22 -25.40
CA ILE A 440 19.34 5.84 -25.93
C ILE A 440 18.34 5.75 -27.11
N ALA A 441 17.16 6.36 -26.99
CA ALA A 441 16.20 6.44 -28.10
C ALA A 441 16.74 7.23 -29.29
N GLY A 442 17.59 8.22 -29.05
CA GLY A 442 18.29 9.01 -30.06
C GLY A 442 19.32 8.24 -30.93
N GLU A 443 19.67 6.98 -30.55
CA GLU A 443 20.46 6.09 -31.41
C GLU A 443 19.72 5.77 -32.72
N PHE A 444 18.39 5.95 -32.76
CA PHE A 444 17.55 5.76 -33.96
C PHE A 444 17.39 7.09 -34.72
N LYS A 445 18.46 7.54 -35.36
CA LYS A 445 18.51 8.88 -36.04
C LYS A 445 17.61 9.02 -37.26
N ASP A 446 17.30 7.91 -37.93
CA ASP A 446 16.48 7.86 -39.13
C ASP A 446 15.72 6.53 -39.26
N TYR A 447 14.83 6.43 -40.25
CA TYR A 447 14.07 5.21 -40.54
C TYR A 447 14.96 3.98 -40.77
N THR A 448 16.18 4.18 -41.36
CA THR A 448 17.07 3.06 -41.67
C THR A 448 17.69 2.48 -40.40
N CYS A 449 17.82 3.28 -39.33
CA CYS A 449 18.32 2.82 -38.04
C CYS A 449 17.34 1.91 -37.33
N ALA A 450 16.02 2.09 -37.47
CA ALA A 450 15.02 1.18 -36.94
C ALA A 450 15.15 -0.23 -37.52
N TRP A 451 15.55 -0.36 -38.78
CA TRP A 451 15.83 -1.66 -39.42
C TRP A 451 17.00 -2.41 -38.79
N LYS A 452 17.90 -1.72 -38.08
CA LYS A 452 18.99 -2.37 -37.30
C LYS A 452 18.47 -3.22 -36.17
N LEU A 453 17.25 -3.00 -35.67
CA LEU A 453 16.61 -3.84 -34.66
C LEU A 453 15.82 -5.01 -35.28
N ILE A 454 15.60 -5.02 -36.58
CA ILE A 454 14.81 -6.02 -37.27
C ILE A 454 15.70 -7.15 -37.77
N ASP A 455 15.44 -8.36 -37.34
CA ASP A 455 16.03 -9.60 -37.83
C ASP A 455 14.92 -10.51 -38.37
N LEU A 456 14.73 -10.42 -39.71
CA LEU A 456 13.68 -11.18 -40.39
C LEU A 456 13.87 -12.68 -40.26
N THR A 457 12.75 -13.40 -40.21
CA THR A 457 12.70 -14.88 -40.17
C THR A 457 11.59 -15.37 -41.09
N PHE A 458 11.61 -16.68 -41.41
CA PHE A 458 10.50 -17.29 -42.10
C PHE A 458 9.23 -17.22 -41.21
N PRO A 459 8.08 -16.75 -41.73
CA PRO A 459 6.93 -16.33 -40.93
C PRO A 459 6.05 -17.51 -40.45
N LEU A 460 6.63 -18.46 -39.74
CA LEU A 460 5.86 -19.54 -39.11
C LEU A 460 5.07 -19.06 -37.89
N THR A 461 5.68 -18.20 -37.07
CA THR A 461 5.09 -17.72 -35.80
C THR A 461 5.28 -16.21 -35.61
N GLY A 462 6.01 -15.54 -36.51
CA GLY A 462 6.32 -14.11 -36.50
C GLY A 462 7.36 -13.78 -37.56
N PHE A 463 7.41 -12.52 -38.01
CA PHE A 463 8.32 -12.04 -39.04
C PHE A 463 9.71 -11.67 -38.50
N ILE A 464 9.83 -11.37 -37.19
CA ILE A 464 11.05 -10.89 -36.52
C ILE A 464 11.46 -11.89 -35.44
N LYS A 465 12.74 -12.31 -35.44
CA LYS A 465 13.30 -13.19 -34.41
C LYS A 465 13.43 -12.49 -33.05
N GLY A 466 13.75 -11.20 -33.05
CA GLY A 466 13.96 -10.41 -31.85
C GLY A 466 15.39 -10.45 -31.26
N ASN A 467 16.34 -11.19 -31.87
CA ASN A 467 17.69 -11.29 -31.34
C ASN A 467 18.46 -9.98 -31.34
N LYS A 468 18.17 -9.09 -32.31
CA LYS A 468 18.81 -7.77 -32.37
C LYS A 468 18.28 -6.86 -31.26
N LEU A 469 16.96 -6.88 -31.01
CA LEU A 469 16.35 -6.18 -29.89
C LEU A 469 16.86 -6.72 -28.55
N TYR A 470 16.96 -8.05 -28.40
CA TYR A 470 17.52 -8.69 -27.21
C TYR A 470 18.93 -8.18 -26.93
N ARG A 471 19.82 -8.16 -27.95
CA ARG A 471 21.21 -7.66 -27.80
C ARG A 471 21.26 -6.17 -27.46
N PHE A 472 20.35 -5.37 -28.04
CA PHE A 472 20.23 -3.96 -27.71
C PHE A 472 19.84 -3.77 -26.24
N LEU A 473 18.81 -4.46 -25.75
CA LEU A 473 18.38 -4.42 -24.36
C LEU A 473 19.48 -4.90 -23.41
N LYS A 474 20.18 -5.98 -23.79
CA LYS A 474 21.30 -6.54 -23.00
C LYS A 474 22.46 -5.55 -22.85
N ARG A 475 22.72 -4.71 -23.88
CA ARG A 475 23.74 -3.65 -23.81
C ARG A 475 23.40 -2.61 -22.75
N HIS A 476 22.12 -2.24 -22.60
CA HIS A 476 21.70 -1.15 -21.71
C HIS A 476 21.30 -1.62 -20.31
N LEU A 477 20.81 -2.84 -20.16
CA LEU A 477 20.36 -3.42 -18.90
C LEU A 477 21.33 -4.45 -18.29
N GLY A 478 22.23 -5.03 -19.09
CA GLY A 478 23.13 -6.08 -18.64
C GLY A 478 22.37 -7.33 -18.19
N ASN A 479 22.77 -7.88 -17.06
CA ASN A 479 22.14 -9.05 -16.43
C ASN A 479 21.18 -8.67 -15.29
N LYS A 480 20.68 -7.43 -15.28
CA LYS A 480 19.80 -6.95 -14.23
C LYS A 480 18.51 -7.75 -14.16
N THR A 481 18.03 -7.95 -12.95
CA THR A 481 16.81 -8.65 -12.59
C THR A 481 15.82 -7.70 -11.92
N PHE A 482 14.61 -8.15 -11.62
CA PHE A 482 13.65 -7.39 -10.82
C PHE A 482 14.13 -7.11 -9.38
N LYS A 483 15.21 -7.73 -8.91
CA LYS A 483 15.84 -7.43 -7.61
C LYS A 483 16.80 -6.24 -7.66
N ASP A 484 17.25 -5.87 -8.85
CA ASP A 484 18.23 -4.78 -9.08
C ASP A 484 17.56 -3.42 -9.35
N VAL A 485 16.24 -3.33 -9.20
CA VAL A 485 15.47 -2.11 -9.46
C VAL A 485 15.31 -1.26 -8.20
N LYS A 486 15.24 0.05 -8.38
CA LYS A 486 15.04 1.02 -7.28
C LYS A 486 13.61 1.06 -6.76
N LEU A 487 12.63 0.69 -7.59
CA LEU A 487 11.20 0.66 -7.30
C LEU A 487 10.62 -0.67 -7.76
N PRO A 488 9.61 -1.22 -7.07
CA PRO A 488 8.87 -2.37 -7.54
C PRO A 488 8.32 -2.15 -8.96
N LEU A 489 8.66 -3.06 -9.85
CA LEU A 489 8.24 -3.04 -11.26
C LEU A 489 7.35 -4.24 -11.56
N LYS A 490 6.26 -4.00 -12.28
CA LYS A 490 5.33 -5.00 -12.78
C LYS A 490 5.24 -4.87 -14.30
N ILE A 491 5.73 -5.88 -15.02
CA ILE A 491 5.64 -5.92 -16.49
C ILE A 491 4.52 -6.88 -16.86
N VAL A 492 3.65 -6.48 -17.79
CA VAL A 492 2.53 -7.31 -18.21
C VAL A 492 2.86 -8.05 -19.49
N ALA A 493 2.48 -9.31 -19.55
CA ALA A 493 2.42 -10.15 -20.74
C ALA A 493 1.04 -10.83 -20.81
N SER A 494 0.67 -11.36 -21.98
CA SER A 494 -0.59 -12.05 -22.19
C SER A 494 -0.35 -13.53 -22.44
N ASP A 495 -0.91 -14.39 -21.60
CA ASP A 495 -0.88 -15.84 -21.78
C ASP A 495 -2.08 -16.26 -22.65
N ILE A 496 -1.79 -16.58 -23.91
CA ILE A 496 -2.85 -16.95 -24.87
C ILE A 496 -3.44 -18.33 -24.54
N ARG A 497 -2.65 -19.23 -23.96
CA ARG A 497 -3.11 -20.57 -23.65
C ARG A 497 -4.11 -20.56 -22.50
N ARG A 498 -3.83 -19.74 -21.47
CA ARG A 498 -4.69 -19.59 -20.29
C ARG A 498 -5.74 -18.50 -20.46
N LYS A 499 -5.60 -17.65 -21.49
CA LYS A 499 -6.46 -16.48 -21.75
C LYS A 499 -6.50 -15.49 -20.58
N GLU A 500 -5.34 -15.25 -19.98
CA GLU A 500 -5.18 -14.36 -18.82
C GLU A 500 -3.97 -13.44 -18.96
N ALA A 501 -3.98 -12.35 -18.20
CA ALA A 501 -2.81 -11.51 -18.04
C ALA A 501 -1.78 -12.19 -17.15
N ARG A 502 -0.51 -12.11 -17.52
CA ARG A 502 0.61 -12.57 -16.72
C ARG A 502 1.44 -11.40 -16.25
N VAL A 503 1.48 -11.17 -14.94
CA VAL A 503 2.35 -10.17 -14.33
C VAL A 503 3.74 -10.80 -14.13
N LEU A 504 4.75 -10.16 -14.73
CA LEU A 504 6.15 -10.52 -14.61
C LEU A 504 6.80 -9.55 -13.61
N ASP A 505 7.25 -10.06 -12.48
CA ASP A 505 7.85 -9.29 -11.38
C ASP A 505 9.08 -9.96 -10.77
N SER A 506 9.58 -10.99 -11.43
CA SER A 506 10.76 -11.74 -11.03
C SER A 506 11.56 -12.24 -12.24
N GLY A 507 12.83 -12.57 -12.04
CA GLY A 507 13.72 -13.05 -13.09
C GLY A 507 14.44 -11.93 -13.84
N SER A 508 14.84 -12.19 -15.09
CA SER A 508 15.58 -11.27 -15.96
C SER A 508 14.67 -10.14 -16.49
N LEU A 509 15.12 -8.89 -16.36
CA LEU A 509 14.39 -7.73 -16.93
C LEU A 509 14.33 -7.81 -18.46
N VAL A 510 15.43 -8.23 -19.11
CA VAL A 510 15.48 -8.33 -20.57
C VAL A 510 14.46 -9.35 -21.09
N ASP A 511 14.36 -10.51 -20.44
CA ASP A 511 13.41 -11.55 -20.85
C ASP A 511 11.96 -11.10 -20.65
N ALA A 512 11.69 -10.40 -19.54
CA ALA A 512 10.36 -9.83 -19.26
C ALA A 512 9.95 -8.78 -20.31
N ILE A 513 10.87 -7.88 -20.68
CA ILE A 513 10.63 -6.87 -21.72
C ILE A 513 10.39 -7.56 -23.07
N MET A 514 11.23 -8.49 -23.46
CA MET A 514 11.08 -9.24 -24.72
C MET A 514 9.73 -9.95 -24.77
N THR A 515 9.31 -10.53 -23.67
CA THR A 515 8.00 -11.18 -23.54
C THR A 515 6.86 -10.17 -23.73
N SER A 516 6.92 -9.05 -23.01
CA SER A 516 5.91 -7.98 -23.04
C SER A 516 5.84 -7.23 -24.37
N CYS A 517 6.91 -7.24 -25.15
CA CYS A 517 6.98 -6.63 -26.48
C CYS A 517 6.74 -7.63 -27.63
N SER A 518 6.37 -8.89 -27.34
CA SER A 518 6.15 -9.93 -28.34
C SER A 518 4.80 -9.79 -29.03
N MET A 519 4.68 -8.75 -29.88
CA MET A 519 3.43 -8.47 -30.61
C MET A 519 3.09 -9.61 -31.57
N PRO A 520 1.83 -10.10 -31.57
CA PRO A 520 1.37 -11.15 -32.45
C PRO A 520 1.64 -10.84 -33.93
N GLY A 521 2.13 -11.82 -34.67
CA GLY A 521 2.42 -11.69 -36.10
C GLY A 521 3.72 -10.93 -36.41
N ILE A 522 4.25 -10.08 -35.49
CA ILE A 522 5.53 -9.40 -35.70
C ILE A 522 6.68 -10.19 -35.07
N PHE A 523 6.66 -10.33 -33.76
CA PHE A 523 7.72 -11.05 -33.04
C PHE A 523 7.33 -12.51 -32.80
N ARG A 524 8.32 -13.38 -32.70
CA ARG A 524 8.09 -14.74 -32.23
C ARG A 524 7.57 -14.71 -30.78
N PRO A 525 6.55 -15.54 -30.46
CA PRO A 525 6.08 -15.69 -29.09
C PRO A 525 7.22 -16.14 -28.17
N PHE A 526 7.22 -15.64 -26.95
CA PHE A 526 8.11 -16.14 -25.90
C PHE A 526 7.49 -17.42 -25.30
N MET A 527 8.24 -18.52 -25.40
CA MET A 527 7.79 -19.81 -24.88
C MET A 527 8.53 -20.12 -23.58
N SER A 528 7.82 -20.28 -22.49
CA SER A 528 8.38 -20.63 -21.18
C SER A 528 7.55 -21.75 -20.53
N ARG A 529 8.17 -22.87 -20.22
CA ARG A 529 7.55 -24.00 -19.49
C ARG A 529 6.17 -24.45 -20.03
N GLY A 530 5.95 -24.32 -21.34
CA GLY A 530 4.69 -24.69 -21.99
C GLY A 530 3.65 -23.57 -22.10
N ASP A 531 3.92 -22.38 -21.53
CA ASP A 531 3.09 -21.18 -21.72
C ASP A 531 3.50 -20.47 -23.01
N ILE A 532 2.52 -19.86 -23.71
CA ILE A 532 2.74 -19.05 -24.91
C ILE A 532 2.42 -17.60 -24.53
N LEU A 533 3.48 -16.84 -24.29
CA LEU A 533 3.37 -15.46 -23.84
C LEU A 533 3.55 -14.49 -25.02
N LEU A 534 2.68 -13.51 -25.09
CA LEU A 534 2.65 -12.45 -26.08
C LEU A 534 2.63 -11.05 -25.42
N ASP A 535 2.57 -10.03 -26.26
CA ASP A 535 2.53 -8.61 -25.86
C ASP A 535 1.46 -8.36 -24.79
N GLY A 536 1.85 -7.62 -23.76
CA GLY A 536 0.98 -7.27 -22.64
C GLY A 536 -0.24 -6.45 -23.03
N GLY A 537 -0.14 -5.71 -24.15
CA GLY A 537 -1.22 -4.88 -24.66
C GLY A 537 -2.45 -5.64 -25.17
N ILE A 538 -2.39 -6.95 -25.26
CA ILE A 538 -3.57 -7.77 -25.57
C ILE A 538 -4.50 -7.84 -24.34
N ALA A 539 -3.93 -8.02 -23.14
CA ALA A 539 -4.69 -8.17 -21.89
C ALA A 539 -4.86 -6.82 -21.17
N HIS A 540 -3.75 -6.10 -20.94
CA HIS A 540 -3.73 -4.82 -20.23
C HIS A 540 -2.88 -3.80 -21.00
N PRO A 541 -3.46 -3.08 -21.98
CA PRO A 541 -2.74 -2.05 -22.71
C PRO A 541 -2.33 -0.85 -21.83
N LEU A 542 -3.06 -0.57 -20.76
CA LEU A 542 -2.75 0.44 -19.76
C LEU A 542 -2.86 -0.23 -18.36
N PRO A 543 -1.78 -0.83 -17.82
CA PRO A 543 -1.87 -1.79 -16.71
C PRO A 543 -2.15 -1.14 -15.35
N VAL A 544 -3.27 -0.41 -15.25
CA VAL A 544 -3.77 0.24 -14.02
C VAL A 544 -4.27 -0.79 -13.01
N GLU A 545 -5.01 -1.80 -13.48
CA GLU A 545 -5.55 -2.84 -12.61
C GLU A 545 -4.45 -3.58 -11.85
N VAL A 546 -3.29 -3.79 -12.47
CA VAL A 546 -2.12 -4.42 -11.85
C VAL A 546 -1.61 -3.59 -10.66
N LEU A 547 -1.68 -2.26 -10.74
CA LEU A 547 -1.32 -1.37 -9.63
C LEU A 547 -2.35 -1.42 -8.50
N VAL A 548 -3.63 -1.44 -8.83
CA VAL A 548 -4.71 -1.61 -7.84
C VAL A 548 -4.52 -2.91 -7.06
N GLN A 549 -4.28 -4.02 -7.77
CA GLN A 549 -4.01 -5.33 -7.16
C GLN A 549 -2.70 -5.34 -6.33
N SER A 550 -1.73 -4.50 -6.68
CA SER A 550 -0.49 -4.31 -5.92
C SER A 550 -0.65 -3.39 -4.70
N GLY A 551 -1.86 -2.90 -4.42
CA GLY A 551 -2.17 -2.05 -3.27
C GLY A 551 -1.90 -0.56 -3.48
N ALA A 552 -1.66 -0.10 -4.71
CA ALA A 552 -1.58 1.33 -4.98
C ALA A 552 -2.95 1.99 -4.78
N ARG A 553 -2.96 3.12 -4.08
CA ARG A 553 -4.18 3.89 -3.76
C ARG A 553 -4.29 5.20 -4.53
N ARG A 554 -3.17 5.68 -5.05
CA ARG A 554 -3.04 6.88 -5.86
C ARG A 554 -2.41 6.47 -7.18
N ILE A 555 -3.10 6.62 -8.30
CA ILE A 555 -2.64 6.06 -9.57
C ILE A 555 -2.58 7.14 -10.64
N ILE A 556 -1.39 7.31 -11.20
CA ILE A 556 -1.14 8.12 -12.39
C ILE A 556 -1.01 7.15 -13.57
N ALA A 557 -1.85 7.30 -14.58
CA ALA A 557 -1.82 6.49 -15.78
C ALA A 557 -1.41 7.33 -17.00
N VAL A 558 -0.51 6.79 -17.82
CA VAL A 558 -0.06 7.44 -19.05
C VAL A 558 -0.53 6.62 -20.25
N ASN A 559 -1.59 7.10 -20.86
CA ASN A 559 -2.19 6.48 -22.04
C ASN A 559 -1.70 7.21 -23.30
N VAL A 560 -0.89 6.53 -24.09
CA VAL A 560 -0.33 7.07 -25.35
C VAL A 560 -0.97 6.46 -26.60
N THR A 561 -2.02 5.64 -26.42
CA THR A 561 -2.76 5.09 -27.57
C THR A 561 -3.49 6.21 -28.30
N PRO A 562 -3.51 6.21 -29.65
CA PRO A 562 -4.18 7.26 -30.41
C PRO A 562 -5.67 7.37 -30.08
N SER A 563 -6.19 8.59 -30.06
CA SER A 563 -7.63 8.82 -29.90
C SER A 563 -8.40 8.35 -31.14
N ARG A 564 -9.71 8.08 -30.99
CA ARG A 564 -10.59 7.72 -32.13
C ARG A 564 -10.52 8.70 -33.28
N ASP A 565 -10.46 10.01 -32.99
CA ASP A 565 -10.37 11.08 -34.00
C ASP A 565 -9.01 11.07 -34.71
N THR A 566 -7.94 10.66 -34.03
CA THR A 566 -6.62 10.53 -34.62
C THR A 566 -6.54 9.32 -35.53
N LEU A 567 -7.17 8.20 -35.16
CA LEU A 567 -7.27 6.98 -35.97
C LEU A 567 -8.10 7.22 -37.24
N SER A 568 -9.27 7.87 -37.15
CA SER A 568 -10.11 8.17 -38.29
C SER A 568 -9.42 9.10 -39.31
N ARG A 569 -8.79 10.18 -38.81
CA ARG A 569 -7.98 11.09 -39.66
C ARG A 569 -6.75 10.41 -40.28
N GLY A 570 -6.16 9.43 -39.58
CA GLY A 570 -5.06 8.62 -40.09
C GLY A 570 -5.51 7.75 -41.27
N LEU A 571 -6.65 7.09 -41.15
CA LEU A 571 -7.27 6.29 -42.20
C LEU A 571 -7.70 7.15 -43.41
N GLU A 572 -8.33 8.31 -43.20
CA GLU A 572 -8.70 9.26 -44.25
C GLU A 572 -7.48 9.75 -45.04
N ARG A 573 -6.39 10.15 -44.37
CA ARG A 573 -5.14 10.55 -45.02
C ARG A 573 -4.46 9.41 -45.78
N ALA A 574 -4.55 8.18 -45.25
CA ALA A 574 -4.06 6.99 -45.96
C ALA A 574 -4.88 6.75 -47.24
N GLN A 575 -6.21 6.88 -47.17
CA GLN A 575 -7.11 6.79 -48.35
C GLN A 575 -6.84 7.91 -49.38
N GLU A 576 -6.65 9.15 -48.95
CA GLU A 576 -6.31 10.27 -49.84
C GLU A 576 -4.96 10.10 -50.55
N LYS A 577 -3.93 9.61 -49.81
CA LYS A 577 -2.62 9.29 -50.43
C LYS A 577 -2.72 8.15 -51.44
N ILE A 578 -3.56 7.16 -51.19
CA ILE A 578 -3.81 6.05 -52.10
C ILE A 578 -4.55 6.55 -53.34
N ALA A 579 -5.59 7.37 -53.18
CA ALA A 579 -6.34 7.96 -54.27
C ALA A 579 -5.45 8.88 -55.15
N GLY A 580 -4.61 9.71 -54.52
CA GLY A 580 -3.66 10.59 -55.24
C GLY A 580 -2.52 9.84 -55.97
N ALA A 581 -2.11 8.68 -55.46
CA ALA A 581 -1.09 7.84 -56.09
C ALA A 581 -1.62 7.01 -57.26
N GLN A 582 -2.92 6.70 -57.28
CA GLN A 582 -3.56 5.96 -58.39
C GLN A 582 -3.65 6.78 -59.70
N LEU A 583 -3.66 8.11 -59.62
CA LEU A 583 -3.76 8.99 -60.76
C LEU A 583 -2.47 9.12 -61.62
N LYS A 584 -1.32 8.65 -61.13
CA LYS A 584 -0.02 8.89 -61.77
C LYS A 584 0.76 7.64 -62.22
N ARG A 585 0.20 6.43 -62.23
CA ARG A 585 0.95 5.18 -62.47
C ARG A 585 0.42 4.37 -63.67
N SER A 586 1.34 3.63 -64.36
CA SER A 586 1.02 2.68 -65.44
C SER A 586 0.13 1.53 -64.98
N ALA A 587 -0.60 0.85 -65.92
CA ALA A 587 -1.53 -0.22 -65.63
C ALA A 587 -0.93 -1.38 -64.81
N LEU A 588 0.36 -1.71 -65.04
CA LEU A 588 1.09 -2.74 -64.29
C LEU A 588 1.41 -2.31 -62.86
N ALA A 589 1.77 -1.03 -62.67
CA ALA A 589 2.01 -0.45 -61.37
C ALA A 589 0.72 -0.30 -60.57
N ARG A 590 -0.45 -0.11 -61.22
CA ARG A 590 -1.78 -0.11 -60.62
C ARG A 590 -2.18 -1.52 -60.11
N PHE A 591 -1.88 -2.58 -60.91
CA PHE A 591 -2.17 -3.97 -60.51
C PHE A 591 -1.36 -4.40 -59.30
N VAL A 592 -0.07 -4.03 -59.24
CA VAL A 592 0.81 -4.31 -58.10
C VAL A 592 0.45 -3.44 -56.88
N SER A 593 0.10 -2.16 -57.08
CA SER A 593 -0.28 -1.25 -56.00
C SER A 593 -1.67 -1.56 -55.41
N ASN A 594 -2.64 -2.04 -56.23
CA ASN A 594 -3.94 -2.47 -55.77
C ASN A 594 -3.87 -3.78 -54.92
N ARG A 595 -2.86 -4.63 -55.18
CA ARG A 595 -2.58 -5.80 -54.30
C ARG A 595 -1.80 -5.45 -53.03
N LEU A 596 -1.16 -4.25 -53.00
CA LEU A 596 -0.41 -3.75 -51.83
C LEU A 596 -1.19 -2.67 -51.05
N SER A 597 -2.41 -2.29 -51.50
CA SER A 597 -3.10 -1.10 -51.01
C SER A 597 -3.88 -1.26 -49.70
N LEU A 598 -4.07 -2.45 -49.19
CA LEU A 598 -4.47 -2.77 -47.80
C LEU A 598 -3.90 -4.15 -47.50
N ASN A 599 -2.66 -4.19 -47.01
CA ASN A 599 -2.08 -5.42 -46.57
C ASN A 599 -2.92 -5.94 -45.39
N ILE A 600 -3.20 -7.23 -45.42
CA ILE A 600 -3.91 -7.93 -44.33
C ILE A 600 -3.26 -7.63 -42.96
N LEU A 601 -1.97 -7.33 -42.98
CA LEU A 601 -1.20 -6.89 -41.80
C LEU A 601 -1.64 -5.50 -41.31
N ASP A 602 -1.85 -4.53 -42.21
CA ASP A 602 -2.31 -3.19 -41.79
C ASP A 602 -3.71 -3.24 -41.15
N LEU A 603 -4.57 -4.12 -41.67
CA LEU A 603 -5.90 -4.33 -41.13
C LEU A 603 -5.83 -5.01 -39.75
N ILE A 604 -4.96 -6.01 -39.57
CA ILE A 604 -4.73 -6.67 -38.28
C ILE A 604 -4.17 -5.68 -37.27
N PHE A 605 -3.18 -4.85 -37.67
CA PHE A 605 -2.59 -3.83 -36.81
C PHE A 605 -3.62 -2.79 -36.34
N SER A 606 -4.37 -2.23 -37.28
CA SER A 606 -5.41 -1.24 -36.97
C SER A 606 -6.49 -1.85 -36.05
N SER A 607 -6.82 -3.12 -36.25
CA SER A 607 -7.77 -3.82 -35.37
C SER A 607 -7.23 -4.02 -33.96
N VAL A 608 -5.96 -4.40 -33.82
CA VAL A 608 -5.30 -4.56 -32.52
C VAL A 608 -5.17 -3.19 -31.84
N GLU A 609 -4.75 -2.16 -32.56
CA GLU A 609 -4.63 -0.79 -32.04
C GLU A 609 -5.99 -0.25 -31.55
N TYR A 610 -7.06 -0.51 -32.31
CA TYR A 610 -8.41 -0.15 -31.91
C TYR A 610 -8.83 -0.87 -30.62
N MET A 611 -8.62 -2.19 -30.54
CA MET A 611 -8.94 -2.96 -29.33
C MET A 611 -8.12 -2.48 -28.12
N GLN A 612 -6.83 -2.20 -28.30
CA GLN A 612 -5.96 -1.67 -27.25
C GLN A 612 -6.44 -0.30 -26.77
N SER A 613 -6.85 0.59 -27.67
CA SER A 613 -7.37 1.91 -27.34
C SER A 613 -8.66 1.83 -26.51
N GLU A 614 -9.60 0.94 -26.88
CA GLU A 614 -10.85 0.75 -26.12
C GLU A 614 -10.61 0.12 -24.75
N LEU A 615 -9.69 -0.85 -24.64
CA LEU A 615 -9.32 -1.44 -23.36
C LEU A 615 -8.59 -0.40 -22.48
N ALA A 616 -7.63 0.34 -23.02
CA ALA A 616 -6.91 1.38 -22.29
C ALA A 616 -7.87 2.46 -21.76
N ARG A 617 -8.91 2.83 -22.52
CA ARG A 617 -9.95 3.76 -22.08
C ARG A 617 -10.74 3.22 -20.88
N LYS A 618 -11.04 1.92 -20.85
CA LYS A 618 -11.71 1.30 -19.69
C LYS A 618 -10.79 1.25 -18.48
N GLU A 619 -9.53 0.88 -18.67
CA GLU A 619 -8.54 0.82 -17.58
C GLU A 619 -8.20 2.21 -17.04
N SER A 620 -8.20 3.25 -17.87
CA SER A 620 -7.97 4.63 -17.45
C SER A 620 -9.00 5.13 -16.42
N ALA A 621 -10.23 4.58 -16.43
CA ALA A 621 -11.26 4.91 -15.47
C ALA A 621 -10.93 4.48 -14.02
N LEU A 622 -9.94 3.61 -13.84
CA LEU A 622 -9.46 3.16 -12.53
C LEU A 622 -8.32 4.04 -11.98
N ALA A 623 -7.82 4.99 -12.77
CA ALA A 623 -6.75 5.89 -12.38
C ALA A 623 -7.29 7.22 -11.87
N ASP A 624 -6.57 7.84 -10.91
CA ASP A 624 -6.93 9.16 -10.37
C ASP A 624 -6.53 10.30 -11.30
N VAL A 625 -5.40 10.15 -11.99
CA VAL A 625 -4.92 11.12 -13.01
C VAL A 625 -4.54 10.36 -14.26
N VAL A 626 -5.08 10.78 -15.40
CA VAL A 626 -4.78 10.18 -16.71
C VAL A 626 -4.11 11.22 -17.59
N ILE A 627 -2.91 10.91 -18.05
CA ILE A 627 -2.11 11.74 -18.96
C ILE A 627 -2.26 11.15 -20.36
N ASN A 628 -2.87 11.91 -21.28
CA ASN A 628 -3.10 11.51 -22.66
C ASN A 628 -2.36 12.46 -23.62
N PRO A 629 -1.06 12.24 -23.94
CA PRO A 629 -0.33 13.08 -24.85
C PRO A 629 -0.96 13.08 -26.25
N ASP A 630 -1.06 14.24 -26.88
CA ASP A 630 -1.53 14.33 -28.26
C ASP A 630 -0.49 13.76 -29.23
N THR A 631 -0.79 12.62 -29.81
CA THR A 631 0.06 11.92 -30.79
C THR A 631 -0.31 12.22 -32.25
N SER A 632 -1.20 13.21 -32.53
CA SER A 632 -1.64 13.55 -33.86
C SER A 632 -0.48 13.98 -34.75
N GLY A 633 -0.45 13.48 -35.99
CA GLY A 633 0.60 13.78 -36.98
C GLY A 633 1.92 13.03 -36.76
N LEU A 634 2.00 12.14 -35.80
CA LEU A 634 3.09 11.20 -35.57
C LEU A 634 2.66 9.79 -35.98
N PHE A 635 3.64 8.96 -36.33
CA PHE A 635 3.39 7.59 -36.77
C PHE A 635 4.03 6.57 -35.78
N TRP A 636 3.43 5.43 -35.61
CA TRP A 636 3.84 4.41 -34.62
C TRP A 636 5.26 3.83 -34.84
N LEU A 637 5.87 4.06 -36.02
CA LEU A 637 7.26 3.69 -36.35
C LEU A 637 8.24 4.88 -36.30
N ASP A 638 7.81 6.08 -35.95
CA ASP A 638 8.65 7.30 -35.94
C ASP A 638 9.64 7.34 -34.77
N LEU A 639 10.35 6.24 -34.47
CA LEU A 639 11.34 6.18 -33.39
C LEU A 639 12.39 7.30 -33.47
N HIS A 640 12.70 7.78 -34.68
CA HIS A 640 13.66 8.86 -34.93
C HIS A 640 13.17 10.24 -34.45
N ARG A 641 11.87 10.40 -34.15
CA ARG A 641 11.27 11.62 -33.60
C ARG A 641 11.13 11.57 -32.07
N ALA A 642 11.98 10.83 -31.38
CA ALA A 642 11.91 10.61 -29.93
C ALA A 642 11.82 11.93 -29.14
N ALA A 643 12.56 12.96 -29.53
CA ALA A 643 12.53 14.26 -28.88
C ALA A 643 11.14 14.92 -28.98
N GLU A 644 10.46 14.81 -30.12
CA GLU A 644 9.12 15.38 -30.29
C GLU A 644 8.07 14.64 -29.48
N PHE A 645 8.12 13.31 -29.44
CA PHE A 645 7.25 12.51 -28.56
C PHE A 645 7.46 12.90 -27.10
N SER A 646 8.71 13.00 -26.66
CA SER A 646 9.04 13.41 -25.29
C SER A 646 8.47 14.80 -24.96
N GLN A 647 8.63 15.79 -25.86
CA GLN A 647 8.07 17.14 -25.67
C GLN A 647 6.53 17.13 -25.55
N ARG A 648 5.83 16.28 -26.29
CA ARG A 648 4.37 16.15 -26.18
C ARG A 648 3.97 15.54 -24.84
N GLY A 649 4.69 14.51 -24.38
CA GLY A 649 4.51 13.94 -23.05
C GLY A 649 4.75 14.97 -21.95
N GLU A 650 5.84 15.75 -22.05
CA GLU A 650 6.16 16.81 -21.10
C GLU A 650 5.05 17.87 -21.05
N ARG A 651 4.60 18.37 -22.21
CA ARG A 651 3.54 19.39 -22.28
C ARG A 651 2.25 18.93 -21.62
N GLU A 652 1.82 17.70 -21.89
CA GLU A 652 0.58 17.18 -21.34
C GLU A 652 0.70 16.93 -19.83
N THR A 653 1.83 16.44 -19.36
CA THR A 653 2.06 16.24 -17.92
C THR A 653 2.03 17.57 -17.16
N ARG A 654 2.62 18.63 -17.70
CA ARG A 654 2.58 19.97 -17.10
C ARG A 654 1.17 20.53 -16.99
N ARG A 655 0.25 20.20 -17.91
CA ARG A 655 -1.17 20.57 -17.81
C ARG A 655 -1.87 19.93 -16.62
N HIS A 656 -1.46 18.71 -16.26
CA HIS A 656 -2.01 17.96 -15.13
C HIS A 656 -1.20 18.11 -13.84
N LEU A 657 -0.16 18.96 -13.83
CA LEU A 657 0.82 19.02 -12.74
C LEU A 657 0.18 19.32 -11.38
N GLN A 658 -0.80 20.24 -11.33
CA GLN A 658 -1.47 20.57 -10.09
C GLN A 658 -2.24 19.34 -9.53
N GLN A 659 -2.99 18.63 -10.38
CA GLN A 659 -3.71 17.42 -10.00
C GLN A 659 -2.73 16.33 -9.50
N ILE A 660 -1.57 16.19 -10.16
CA ILE A 660 -0.53 15.24 -9.75
C ILE A 660 0.07 15.61 -8.39
N ARG A 661 0.33 16.90 -8.14
CA ARG A 661 0.83 17.38 -6.84
C ARG A 661 -0.19 17.15 -5.73
N ASP A 662 -1.45 17.50 -5.96
CA ASP A 662 -2.54 17.29 -5.00
C ASP A 662 -2.71 15.80 -4.68
N LEU A 663 -2.65 14.95 -5.70
CA LEU A 663 -2.70 13.49 -5.53
C LEU A 663 -1.50 12.98 -4.72
N ALA A 664 -0.31 13.47 -5.00
CA ALA A 664 0.92 13.04 -4.32
C ALA A 664 1.05 13.57 -2.88
N GLY A 665 0.20 14.53 -2.48
CA GLY A 665 0.28 15.18 -1.16
C GLY A 665 1.48 16.14 -1.04
N ASN A 666 1.90 16.74 -2.15
CA ASN A 666 3.00 17.70 -2.25
C ASN A 666 2.48 19.14 -2.33
#